data_910143e03996a50fe129c93a0befc2b7
#
_entry.id   910143e03996a50fe129c93a0befc2b7
#
_cell.length_a   1.000
_cell.length_b   1.000
_cell.length_c   1.000
_cell.angle_alpha   90.00
_cell.angle_beta   90.00
_cell.angle_gamma   90.00
#
_symmetry.space_group_name_H-M   'P 1'
#
loop_
_entity.id
_entity.type
_entity.pdbx_description
1 polymer ?
#
loop_
_entity_poly.entity_id
_entity_poly.type
_entity_poly.pdbx_seq_one_letter_code
_entity_poly.pdbx_strand_id
1 'polypeptide(L)'
;MSLSFADQIRQGIPATLPSAPAFDSSISHAPKRKDILTKEEKKLAIKNALRYFDKKHHAALAPEFAAELKNWGRIYMYRFRPGYAMHARPLSEYPYQCKQAGAIMLMIQNNLNPAVAQHPHELITYGGNGAVFQNWAQYLLTMKYLSEMTDEQTLHMYSGHPMGLFPSSKDAPRVVVTNGMMIPNYSKQDDWEKYNALGVTQYGQMTAGSYMYIGPQGIVHGTTITILNAGRKISSNPRAPSADPRASSADSREGLGGKPSQGSGLQGKLFLSSGLGGMSGAQPKAGNIAGCISVVAEVNELATRKRHEQGWVDEVATDLKHLSERVRQAKTNKEIVSIAYNGNIVDVWEHFDKENIKVDLGSDQTSLHNPWAGGYYPAGTSLAEAQEMMSSDPSRFKQLVQQSLCRQAASINNHSKKGTYFFDYGNAFLLEASRAGADIMAADGINFRYPSYVQDIMGPMCFDYGFGPFRWVCTSGKQEDLDITDQLALDVLEEAKKTAAPDIQHQLADNIDWIKAAKANKLVVGSKARILYADAKGRIDIASAFNKAIRDGRIGDVVLGRDHHDVSGTDSPYRETSNIYDGSRYTADMAIHNVIGDSFRGATWVSIHNGGGVGWGEVINGGFGMLLDGTDEARRRLRNMLHFDVNNGIARRSWARNEGAVAAAKRAMDNDPQLRVTLPNFVDDNIIDNLF
;
A
#
# COMPACT_ATOMS: atom_id res chain seq x y z
N MET A 1 -15.16 3.48 39.04
CA MET A 1 -15.81 3.18 37.74
C MET A 1 -14.77 3.37 36.64
N SER A 2 -14.67 2.46 35.68
CA SER A 2 -13.83 2.66 34.52
C SER A 2 -14.39 3.82 33.68
N LEU A 3 -13.51 4.69 33.15
CA LEU A 3 -13.91 5.78 32.27
C LEU A 3 -14.58 5.20 31.00
N SER A 4 -15.59 5.90 30.48
CA SER A 4 -16.18 5.55 29.17
C SER A 4 -15.16 5.70 28.05
N PHE A 5 -15.43 5.10 26.88
CA PHE A 5 -14.59 5.25 25.69
C PHE A 5 -14.35 6.74 25.34
N ALA A 6 -15.42 7.53 25.30
CA ALA A 6 -15.35 8.95 25.01
C ALA A 6 -14.54 9.74 26.06
N ASP A 7 -14.67 9.40 27.34
CA ASP A 7 -13.91 10.08 28.39
C ASP A 7 -12.42 9.73 28.37
N GLN A 8 -12.07 8.48 28.04
CA GLN A 8 -10.66 8.10 27.84
C GLN A 8 -10.02 8.88 26.69
N ILE A 9 -10.74 9.13 25.59
CA ILE A 9 -10.24 9.95 24.48
C ILE A 9 -10.04 11.39 24.93
N ARG A 10 -11.03 12.01 25.58
CA ARG A 10 -10.93 13.41 26.09
C ARG A 10 -9.84 13.57 27.14
N GLN A 11 -9.58 12.55 27.93
CA GLN A 11 -8.51 12.58 28.91
C GLN A 11 -7.13 12.70 28.25
N GLY A 12 -6.91 12.00 27.13
CA GLY A 12 -5.59 11.90 26.49
C GLY A 12 -4.60 11.16 27.39
N ILE A 13 -3.40 11.75 27.58
CA ILE A 13 -2.39 11.17 28.48
C ILE A 13 -2.88 11.23 29.93
N PRO A 14 -2.99 10.09 30.65
CA PRO A 14 -3.49 10.06 32.03
C PRO A 14 -2.61 10.89 32.97
N ALA A 15 -3.24 11.66 33.87
CA ALA A 15 -2.54 12.45 34.89
C ALA A 15 -1.89 11.59 35.98
N THR A 16 -2.39 10.36 36.17
CA THR A 16 -1.82 9.33 37.04
C THR A 16 -1.30 8.18 36.18
N LEU A 17 -0.16 7.62 36.53
CA LEU A 17 0.44 6.53 35.78
C LEU A 17 -0.45 5.27 35.83
N PRO A 18 -0.86 4.72 34.67
CA PRO A 18 -1.49 3.41 34.63
C PRO A 18 -0.53 2.32 35.14
N SER A 19 -1.05 1.14 35.48
CA SER A 19 -0.22 -0.04 35.73
C SER A 19 0.60 -0.39 34.50
N ALA A 20 1.86 -0.77 34.68
CA ALA A 20 2.66 -1.31 33.59
C ALA A 20 2.02 -2.64 33.11
N PRO A 21 1.76 -2.82 31.81
CA PRO A 21 1.24 -4.09 31.31
C PRO A 21 2.29 -5.19 31.46
N ALA A 22 1.84 -6.41 31.74
CA ALA A 22 2.70 -7.58 31.60
C ALA A 22 3.03 -7.80 30.11
N PHE A 23 4.23 -8.30 29.83
CA PHE A 23 4.58 -8.72 28.48
C PHE A 23 3.72 -9.93 28.08
N ASP A 24 3.09 -9.84 26.93
CA ASP A 24 2.25 -10.89 26.35
C ASP A 24 2.96 -11.54 25.18
N SER A 25 3.55 -12.72 25.40
CA SER A 25 4.25 -13.50 24.38
C SER A 25 3.31 -14.23 23.42
N SER A 26 2.01 -14.21 23.65
CA SER A 26 1.01 -14.88 22.78
C SER A 26 0.68 -14.09 21.51
N ILE A 27 1.06 -12.82 21.45
CA ILE A 27 0.80 -11.94 20.33
C ILE A 27 2.04 -11.76 19.44
N SER A 28 1.79 -11.40 18.18
CA SER A 28 2.86 -11.07 17.24
C SER A 28 3.37 -9.66 17.50
N HIS A 29 4.56 -9.55 18.10
CA HIS A 29 5.26 -8.30 18.31
C HIS A 29 6.09 -7.88 17.10
N ALA A 30 6.34 -6.58 16.96
CA ALA A 30 7.27 -6.05 15.98
C ALA A 30 8.69 -6.58 16.22
N PRO A 31 9.47 -6.86 15.16
CA PRO A 31 10.84 -7.32 15.32
C PRO A 31 11.71 -6.31 16.08
N LYS A 32 12.61 -6.84 16.90
CA LYS A 32 13.61 -6.01 17.58
C LYS A 32 14.46 -5.28 16.53
N ARG A 33 14.67 -3.99 16.74
CA ARG A 33 15.53 -3.15 15.89
C ARG A 33 16.97 -3.19 16.38
N LYS A 34 17.89 -2.94 15.45
CA LYS A 34 19.32 -2.83 15.73
C LYS A 34 19.57 -1.71 16.77
N ASP A 35 20.44 -1.97 17.73
CA ASP A 35 20.93 -0.94 18.64
C ASP A 35 22.00 -0.11 17.92
N ILE A 36 21.62 1.09 17.50
CA ILE A 36 22.46 2.00 16.70
C ILE A 36 22.88 3.26 17.48
N LEU A 37 22.27 3.49 18.66
CA LEU A 37 22.49 4.70 19.43
C LEU A 37 23.71 4.59 20.34
N THR A 38 24.54 5.63 20.37
CA THR A 38 25.54 5.82 21.39
C THR A 38 24.94 6.02 22.80
N LYS A 39 25.72 5.95 23.84
CA LYS A 39 25.22 6.18 25.23
C LYS A 39 24.56 7.55 25.40
N GLU A 40 25.15 8.59 24.80
CA GLU A 40 24.59 9.94 24.90
C GLU A 40 23.31 10.09 24.07
N GLU A 41 23.25 9.44 22.91
CA GLU A 41 22.04 9.40 22.09
C GLU A 41 20.90 8.62 22.75
N LYS A 42 21.18 7.53 23.48
CA LYS A 42 20.18 6.83 24.31
C LYS A 42 19.61 7.76 25.38
N LYS A 43 20.43 8.55 26.04
CA LYS A 43 19.94 9.58 26.99
C LYS A 43 19.05 10.61 26.29
N LEU A 44 19.39 11.02 25.06
CA LEU A 44 18.58 11.94 24.28
C LEU A 44 17.23 11.28 23.90
N ALA A 45 17.22 10.03 23.48
CA ALA A 45 15.99 9.28 23.19
C ALA A 45 15.05 9.24 24.40
N ILE A 46 15.59 8.96 25.61
CA ILE A 46 14.80 8.98 26.84
C ILE A 46 14.25 10.39 27.14
N LYS A 47 15.06 11.44 26.96
CA LYS A 47 14.57 12.83 27.13
C LYS A 47 13.42 13.14 26.14
N ASN A 48 13.55 12.70 24.87
CA ASN A 48 12.51 12.86 23.87
C ASN A 48 11.24 12.11 24.23
N ALA A 49 11.34 10.93 24.82
CA ALA A 49 10.19 10.17 25.29
C ALA A 49 9.53 10.82 26.52
N LEU A 50 10.33 11.30 27.47
CA LEU A 50 9.82 11.89 28.71
C LEU A 50 9.12 13.23 28.52
N ARG A 51 9.39 13.96 27.40
CA ARG A 51 8.78 15.28 27.15
C ARG A 51 7.24 15.27 27.03
N TYR A 52 6.62 14.12 26.87
CA TYR A 52 5.16 13.97 26.85
C TYR A 52 4.51 14.00 28.25
N PHE A 53 5.30 13.90 29.32
CA PHE A 53 4.83 13.64 30.67
C PHE A 53 5.23 14.73 31.67
N ASP A 54 4.39 14.93 32.68
CA ASP A 54 4.70 15.79 33.82
C ASP A 54 5.99 15.32 34.49
N LYS A 55 6.84 16.25 34.92
CA LYS A 55 8.14 16.01 35.55
C LYS A 55 8.06 15.06 36.74
N LYS A 56 6.96 15.04 37.50
CA LYS A 56 6.74 14.13 38.63
C LYS A 56 6.79 12.64 38.26
N HIS A 57 6.53 12.32 36.97
CA HIS A 57 6.53 10.94 36.48
C HIS A 57 7.86 10.51 35.87
N HIS A 58 8.81 11.43 35.64
CA HIS A 58 10.03 11.13 34.91
C HIS A 58 10.89 10.04 35.60
N ALA A 59 11.00 10.09 36.95
CA ALA A 59 11.78 9.10 37.70
C ALA A 59 11.24 7.67 37.57
N ALA A 60 9.92 7.51 37.45
CA ALA A 60 9.28 6.22 37.26
C ALA A 60 9.36 5.72 35.81
N LEU A 61 9.22 6.63 34.82
CA LEU A 61 9.15 6.28 33.40
C LEU A 61 10.53 6.09 32.75
N ALA A 62 11.56 6.79 33.22
CA ALA A 62 12.89 6.74 32.60
C ALA A 62 13.49 5.31 32.55
N PRO A 63 13.46 4.52 33.66
CA PRO A 63 13.94 3.13 33.62
C PRO A 63 13.14 2.24 32.67
N GLU A 64 11.81 2.45 32.61
CA GLU A 64 10.91 1.69 31.74
C GLU A 64 11.20 1.95 30.27
N PHE A 65 11.30 3.22 29.87
CA PHE A 65 11.65 3.58 28.49
C PHE A 65 13.06 3.14 28.11
N ALA A 66 13.98 3.14 29.05
CA ALA A 66 15.32 2.58 28.83
C ALA A 66 15.27 1.07 28.58
N ALA A 67 14.40 0.33 29.30
CA ALA A 67 14.18 -1.09 29.07
C ALA A 67 13.52 -1.36 27.71
N GLU A 68 12.51 -0.58 27.33
CA GLU A 68 11.89 -0.69 25.99
C GLU A 68 12.93 -0.44 24.89
N LEU A 69 13.73 0.62 24.98
CA LEU A 69 14.78 0.94 24.01
C LEU A 69 15.81 -0.19 23.90
N LYS A 70 16.20 -0.80 25.02
CA LYS A 70 17.14 -1.94 25.06
C LYS A 70 16.54 -3.18 24.42
N ASN A 71 15.26 -3.47 24.71
CA ASN A 71 14.60 -4.71 24.30
C ASN A 71 14.14 -4.64 22.83
N TRP A 72 13.68 -3.47 22.37
CA TRP A 72 13.03 -3.30 21.05
C TRP A 72 13.83 -2.42 20.10
N GLY A 73 14.78 -1.63 20.58
CA GLY A 73 15.44 -0.57 19.83
C GLY A 73 14.52 0.64 19.58
N ARG A 74 13.35 0.66 20.20
CA ARG A 74 12.32 1.71 20.11
C ARG A 74 11.65 1.88 21.47
N ILE A 75 10.99 3.04 21.66
CA ILE A 75 10.20 3.35 22.86
C ILE A 75 8.74 3.46 22.44
N TYR A 76 7.96 2.40 22.65
CA TYR A 76 6.55 2.32 22.28
C TYR A 76 5.62 2.86 23.36
N MET A 77 6.08 2.98 24.60
CA MET A 77 5.30 3.45 25.75
C MET A 77 4.10 2.55 26.05
N TYR A 78 4.29 1.23 26.10
CA TYR A 78 3.25 0.21 26.27
C TYR A 78 2.32 0.46 27.46
N ARG A 79 2.83 1.06 28.54
CA ARG A 79 2.03 1.45 29.73
C ARG A 79 0.82 2.31 29.36
N PHE A 80 0.91 3.10 28.31
CA PHE A 80 -0.09 4.06 27.90
C PHE A 80 -1.04 3.53 26.82
N ARG A 81 -0.96 2.24 26.49
CA ARG A 81 -1.94 1.62 25.60
C ARG A 81 -3.33 1.71 26.20
N PRO A 82 -4.35 2.23 25.45
CA PRO A 82 -5.71 2.36 25.97
C PRO A 82 -6.30 1.01 26.38
N GLY A 83 -7.18 1.03 27.39
CA GLY A 83 -7.89 -0.16 27.85
C GLY A 83 -9.08 -0.58 26.99
N TYR A 84 -9.50 0.25 26.03
CA TYR A 84 -10.59 -0.08 25.11
C TYR A 84 -10.11 -0.86 23.89
N ALA A 85 -11.01 -1.67 23.32
CA ALA A 85 -10.72 -2.42 22.10
C ALA A 85 -10.45 -1.49 20.91
N MET A 86 -9.39 -1.76 20.16
CA MET A 86 -8.97 -0.96 19.01
C MET A 86 -9.67 -1.45 17.75
N HIS A 87 -10.73 -0.78 17.35
CA HIS A 87 -11.48 -1.00 16.11
C HIS A 87 -12.29 0.24 15.74
N ALA A 88 -12.65 0.41 14.49
CA ALA A 88 -13.58 1.46 14.08
C ALA A 88 -14.97 1.22 14.70
N ARG A 89 -15.49 2.25 15.35
CA ARG A 89 -16.85 2.31 15.89
C ARG A 89 -17.73 3.17 15.00
N PRO A 90 -19.05 3.11 15.10
CA PRO A 90 -19.93 4.09 14.48
C PRO A 90 -19.48 5.52 14.81
N LEU A 91 -19.53 6.42 13.83
CA LEU A 91 -19.04 7.80 13.99
C LEU A 91 -19.66 8.52 15.19
N SER A 92 -20.91 8.24 15.48
CA SER A 92 -21.67 8.82 16.61
C SER A 92 -21.11 8.49 18.00
N GLU A 93 -20.24 7.48 18.12
CA GLU A 93 -19.64 7.11 19.43
C GLU A 93 -18.38 7.93 19.75
N TYR A 94 -17.83 8.64 18.77
CA TYR A 94 -16.62 9.44 18.98
C TYR A 94 -16.95 10.82 19.58
N PRO A 95 -16.15 11.30 20.54
CA PRO A 95 -16.37 12.60 21.19
C PRO A 95 -15.76 13.74 20.34
N TYR A 96 -16.41 14.18 19.29
CA TYR A 96 -15.92 15.26 18.44
C TYR A 96 -16.73 16.55 18.57
N GLN A 97 -16.10 17.70 18.26
CA GLN A 97 -16.78 18.99 18.07
C GLN A 97 -17.10 19.21 16.57
N CYS A 98 -16.22 18.81 15.65
CA CYS A 98 -16.49 18.78 14.23
C CYS A 98 -16.49 17.35 13.70
N LYS A 99 -17.43 17.03 12.80
CA LYS A 99 -17.67 15.68 12.28
C LYS A 99 -16.43 15.10 11.57
N GLN A 100 -15.67 15.93 10.90
CA GLN A 100 -14.42 15.56 10.20
C GLN A 100 -13.38 14.98 11.17
N ALA A 101 -13.23 15.59 12.35
CA ALA A 101 -12.32 15.08 13.38
C ALA A 101 -12.76 13.71 13.90
N GLY A 102 -14.07 13.50 14.05
CA GLY A 102 -14.64 12.18 14.40
C GLY A 102 -14.31 11.11 13.36
N ALA A 103 -14.45 11.45 12.08
CA ALA A 103 -14.12 10.55 10.98
C ALA A 103 -12.62 10.18 10.98
N ILE A 104 -11.73 11.14 11.27
CA ILE A 104 -10.29 10.88 11.38
C ILE A 104 -9.98 9.93 12.55
N MET A 105 -10.61 10.14 13.74
CA MET A 105 -10.46 9.25 14.89
C MET A 105 -10.89 7.81 14.55
N LEU A 106 -12.01 7.66 13.84
CA LEU A 106 -12.51 6.36 13.35
C LEU A 106 -11.47 5.68 12.46
N MET A 107 -10.91 6.41 11.51
CA MET A 107 -9.93 5.87 10.55
C MET A 107 -8.60 5.51 11.23
N ILE A 108 -8.14 6.27 12.21
CA ILE A 108 -6.97 5.93 13.04
C ILE A 108 -7.20 4.59 13.75
N GLN A 109 -8.35 4.39 14.38
CA GLN A 109 -8.67 3.14 15.07
C GLN A 109 -8.88 1.96 14.11
N ASN A 110 -9.43 2.22 12.93
CA ASN A 110 -9.51 1.19 11.88
C ASN A 110 -8.12 0.69 11.47
N ASN A 111 -7.16 1.58 11.28
CA ASN A 111 -5.77 1.23 10.96
C ASN A 111 -5.09 0.34 12.01
N LEU A 112 -5.49 0.49 13.27
CA LEU A 112 -4.91 -0.23 14.42
C LEU A 112 -5.74 -1.44 14.86
N ASN A 113 -6.83 -1.77 14.15
CA ASN A 113 -7.66 -2.93 14.44
C ASN A 113 -6.83 -4.22 14.33
N PRO A 114 -6.77 -5.07 15.39
CA PRO A 114 -6.02 -6.32 15.37
C PRO A 114 -6.41 -7.30 14.25
N ALA A 115 -7.60 -7.16 13.68
CA ALA A 115 -8.02 -7.96 12.53
C ALA A 115 -7.25 -7.61 11.24
N VAL A 116 -6.74 -6.38 11.13
CA VAL A 116 -6.05 -5.88 9.93
C VAL A 116 -4.61 -5.44 10.20
N ALA A 117 -4.30 -4.90 11.37
CA ALA A 117 -2.95 -4.45 11.73
C ALA A 117 -2.01 -5.63 12.00
N GLN A 118 -0.76 -5.48 11.55
CA GLN A 118 0.27 -6.51 11.71
C GLN A 118 0.78 -6.58 13.17
N HIS A 119 1.13 -5.43 13.75
CA HIS A 119 1.63 -5.30 15.12
C HIS A 119 0.91 -4.15 15.83
N PRO A 120 -0.37 -4.30 16.17
CA PRO A 120 -1.18 -3.20 16.71
C PRO A 120 -0.69 -2.70 18.07
N HIS A 121 0.01 -3.52 18.85
CA HIS A 121 0.60 -3.13 20.13
C HIS A 121 1.77 -2.14 19.95
N GLU A 122 2.46 -2.21 18.82
CA GLU A 122 3.54 -1.32 18.41
C GLU A 122 3.07 -0.25 17.40
N LEU A 123 1.74 -0.09 17.24
CA LEU A 123 1.14 0.92 16.35
C LEU A 123 1.52 0.74 14.87
N ILE A 124 1.85 -0.48 14.47
CA ILE A 124 2.27 -0.83 13.11
C ILE A 124 1.12 -1.53 12.38
N THR A 125 0.70 -0.93 11.26
CA THR A 125 -0.38 -1.45 10.43
C THR A 125 0.11 -2.57 9.51
N TYR A 126 1.17 -2.35 8.73
CA TYR A 126 1.73 -3.35 7.81
C TYR A 126 3.21 -3.08 7.48
N GLY A 127 3.84 -4.01 6.75
CA GLY A 127 5.19 -3.85 6.22
C GLY A 127 6.31 -3.79 7.27
N GLY A 128 6.04 -4.28 8.49
CA GLY A 128 6.98 -4.34 9.60
C GLY A 128 7.40 -2.99 10.20
N ASN A 129 7.19 -1.90 9.47
CA ASN A 129 7.56 -0.52 9.85
C ASN A 129 6.48 0.52 9.57
N GLY A 130 5.40 0.18 8.89
CA GLY A 130 4.32 1.10 8.53
C GLY A 130 3.55 1.55 9.75
N ALA A 131 4.12 2.50 10.50
CA ALA A 131 3.59 2.99 11.76
C ALA A 131 2.55 4.09 11.55
N VAL A 132 1.49 4.04 12.34
CA VAL A 132 0.50 5.13 12.47
C VAL A 132 1.04 6.21 13.40
N PHE A 133 1.65 5.78 14.51
CA PHE A 133 2.38 6.63 15.46
C PHE A 133 3.65 5.89 15.91
N GLN A 134 4.60 6.62 16.49
CA GLN A 134 5.81 6.02 17.05
C GLN A 134 5.56 5.38 18.43
N ASN A 135 4.61 5.95 19.21
CA ASN A 135 4.34 5.52 20.58
C ASN A 135 2.90 5.87 21.02
N TRP A 136 2.45 5.27 22.10
CA TRP A 136 1.10 5.43 22.61
C TRP A 136 0.79 6.83 23.15
N ALA A 137 1.78 7.59 23.63
CA ALA A 137 1.53 8.98 24.04
C ALA A 137 1.13 9.86 22.84
N GLN A 138 1.73 9.65 21.68
CA GLN A 138 1.35 10.34 20.43
C GLN A 138 -0.10 10.02 20.04
N TYR A 139 -0.49 8.74 20.09
CA TYR A 139 -1.86 8.33 19.84
C TYR A 139 -2.85 9.03 20.78
N LEU A 140 -2.61 8.96 22.09
CA LEU A 140 -3.50 9.55 23.09
C LEU A 140 -3.65 11.06 22.92
N LEU A 141 -2.54 11.75 22.68
CA LEU A 141 -2.54 13.20 22.50
C LEU A 141 -3.24 13.62 21.19
N THR A 142 -3.05 12.84 20.13
CA THR A 142 -3.73 13.06 18.84
C THR A 142 -5.25 12.89 18.98
N MET A 143 -5.69 11.80 19.59
CA MET A 143 -7.12 11.55 19.81
C MET A 143 -7.76 12.64 20.66
N LYS A 144 -7.06 13.12 21.69
CA LYS A 144 -7.51 14.25 22.50
C LYS A 144 -7.67 15.51 21.66
N TYR A 145 -6.65 15.93 20.91
CA TYR A 145 -6.74 17.11 20.04
C TYR A 145 -7.88 17.01 19.03
N LEU A 146 -8.08 15.84 18.41
CA LEU A 146 -9.20 15.62 17.51
C LEU A 146 -10.56 15.74 18.20
N SER A 147 -10.66 15.36 19.50
CA SER A 147 -11.91 15.50 20.27
C SER A 147 -12.23 16.97 20.63
N GLU A 148 -11.21 17.82 20.69
CA GLU A 148 -11.31 19.24 21.07
C GLU A 148 -11.35 20.18 19.85
N MET A 149 -10.95 19.67 18.67
CA MET A 149 -10.81 20.44 17.44
C MET A 149 -12.14 21.01 16.93
N THR A 150 -12.12 22.28 16.56
CA THR A 150 -13.22 22.93 15.83
C THR A 150 -13.03 22.83 14.31
N ASP A 151 -14.04 23.24 13.54
CA ASP A 151 -13.96 23.28 12.07
C ASP A 151 -13.13 24.45 11.52
N GLU A 152 -12.60 25.31 12.39
CA GLU A 152 -11.69 26.42 12.07
C GLU A 152 -10.26 26.20 12.61
N GLN A 153 -9.88 24.94 12.81
CA GLN A 153 -8.55 24.53 13.26
C GLN A 153 -7.97 23.42 12.39
N THR A 154 -6.65 23.39 12.30
CA THR A 154 -5.87 22.32 11.68
C THR A 154 -4.88 21.74 12.68
N LEU A 155 -4.86 20.42 12.84
CA LEU A 155 -3.85 19.70 13.59
C LEU A 155 -2.65 19.42 12.68
N HIS A 156 -1.48 19.90 13.06
CA HIS A 156 -0.23 19.61 12.38
C HIS A 156 0.50 18.44 13.05
N MET A 157 0.89 17.45 12.24
CA MET A 157 1.50 16.19 12.68
C MET A 157 2.87 16.01 12.04
N TYR A 158 3.93 15.92 12.86
CA TYR A 158 5.30 15.65 12.42
C TYR A 158 5.74 14.26 12.87
N SER A 159 5.84 13.32 11.95
CA SER A 159 6.25 11.94 12.24
C SER A 159 5.53 11.34 13.46
N GLY A 160 4.21 11.40 13.45
CA GLY A 160 3.32 10.92 14.51
C GLY A 160 3.16 11.86 15.70
N HIS A 161 4.04 12.87 15.87
CA HIS A 161 3.93 13.83 16.95
C HIS A 161 2.93 14.95 16.61
N PRO A 162 1.84 15.13 17.39
CA PRO A 162 0.93 16.25 17.21
C PRO A 162 1.56 17.53 17.76
N MET A 163 1.91 18.44 16.83
CA MET A 163 2.52 19.73 17.17
C MET A 163 1.53 20.70 17.81
N GLY A 164 0.25 20.56 17.49
CA GLY A 164 -0.82 21.38 18.06
C GLY A 164 -1.93 21.73 17.08
N LEU A 165 -3.00 22.30 17.62
CA LEU A 165 -4.11 22.87 16.87
C LEU A 165 -3.80 24.32 16.51
N PHE A 166 -3.82 24.63 15.22
CA PHE A 166 -3.59 25.99 14.71
C PHE A 166 -4.87 26.57 14.09
N PRO A 167 -5.17 27.84 14.29
CA PRO A 167 -6.28 28.49 13.60
C PRO A 167 -6.17 28.32 12.08
N SER A 168 -7.29 28.03 11.44
CA SER A 168 -7.39 27.88 9.99
C SER A 168 -8.80 28.23 9.50
N SER A 169 -9.11 27.98 8.25
CA SER A 169 -10.45 28.16 7.70
C SER A 169 -11.22 26.83 7.62
N LYS A 170 -12.54 26.91 7.46
CA LYS A 170 -13.40 25.73 7.23
C LYS A 170 -13.02 24.96 5.98
N ASP A 171 -12.44 25.60 4.98
CA ASP A 171 -11.98 24.97 3.74
C ASP A 171 -10.63 24.25 3.87
N ALA A 172 -9.84 24.58 4.92
CA ALA A 172 -8.56 23.94 5.15
C ALA A 172 -8.71 22.48 5.62
N PRO A 173 -7.71 21.62 5.39
CA PRO A 173 -7.66 20.29 5.98
C PRO A 173 -7.70 20.36 7.51
N ARG A 174 -8.41 19.42 8.12
CA ARG A 174 -8.41 19.25 9.60
C ARG A 174 -7.09 18.71 10.12
N VAL A 175 -6.39 17.89 9.33
CA VAL A 175 -5.08 17.34 9.70
C VAL A 175 -4.13 17.40 8.50
N VAL A 176 -2.89 17.79 8.77
CA VAL A 176 -1.76 17.72 7.84
C VAL A 176 -0.68 16.86 8.47
N VAL A 177 -0.31 15.78 7.80
CA VAL A 177 0.66 14.80 8.29
C VAL A 177 1.91 14.79 7.40
N THR A 178 3.08 14.88 8.02
CA THR A 178 4.35 14.57 7.34
C THR A 178 5.06 13.44 8.09
N ASN A 179 5.54 12.45 7.36
CA ASN A 179 6.29 11.33 7.95
C ASN A 179 7.62 11.14 7.22
N GLY A 180 8.70 11.07 7.97
CA GLY A 180 10.00 10.72 7.45
C GLY A 180 10.62 11.73 6.48
N MET A 181 10.19 12.97 6.49
CA MET A 181 10.65 14.01 5.57
C MET A 181 12.04 14.54 5.97
N MET A 182 13.05 13.69 5.79
CA MET A 182 14.45 14.03 6.11
C MET A 182 15.09 14.83 4.97
N ILE A 183 16.05 15.69 5.35
CA ILE A 183 16.86 16.45 4.37
C ILE A 183 17.73 15.45 3.58
N PRO A 184 17.80 15.54 2.22
CA PRO A 184 18.41 14.49 1.40
C PRO A 184 19.82 14.06 1.80
N ASN A 185 20.72 14.99 2.14
CA ASN A 185 22.09 14.64 2.55
C ASN A 185 22.19 13.94 3.90
N TYR A 186 21.10 13.87 4.67
CA TYR A 186 21.00 13.24 5.99
C TYR A 186 19.95 12.13 5.99
N SER A 187 19.68 11.52 4.83
CA SER A 187 18.61 10.56 4.58
C SER A 187 19.12 9.19 4.17
N LYS A 188 20.29 8.77 4.68
CA LYS A 188 20.77 7.40 4.51
C LYS A 188 20.02 6.46 5.45
N GLN A 189 20.06 5.15 5.17
CA GLN A 189 19.37 4.14 5.97
C GLN A 189 19.76 4.22 7.45
N ASP A 190 21.05 4.35 7.76
CA ASP A 190 21.52 4.44 9.15
C ASP A 190 21.10 5.75 9.83
N ASP A 191 21.02 6.86 9.09
CA ASP A 191 20.51 8.13 9.62
C ASP A 191 19.04 7.98 10.00
N TRP A 192 18.24 7.37 9.13
CA TRP A 192 16.84 7.12 9.42
C TRP A 192 16.64 6.21 10.65
N GLU A 193 17.35 5.10 10.72
CA GLU A 193 17.29 4.18 11.88
C GLU A 193 17.65 4.91 13.19
N LYS A 194 18.68 5.74 13.16
CA LYS A 194 19.09 6.57 14.28
C LYS A 194 18.00 7.56 14.70
N TYR A 195 17.49 8.36 13.78
CA TYR A 195 16.50 9.39 14.10
C TYR A 195 15.14 8.78 14.46
N ASN A 196 14.81 7.61 13.92
CA ASN A 196 13.64 6.88 14.37
C ASN A 196 13.81 6.34 15.81
N ALA A 197 14.99 5.80 16.16
CA ALA A 197 15.28 5.37 17.54
C ALA A 197 15.33 6.54 18.53
N LEU A 198 15.70 7.75 18.08
CA LEU A 198 15.61 8.98 18.87
C LEU A 198 14.17 9.48 19.06
N GLY A 199 13.20 8.90 18.38
CA GLY A 199 11.79 9.30 18.43
C GLY A 199 11.50 10.64 17.75
N VAL A 200 12.25 11.01 16.70
CA VAL A 200 12.08 12.30 15.99
C VAL A 200 11.64 12.15 14.54
N THR A 201 11.75 10.96 13.95
CA THR A 201 11.21 10.66 12.63
C THR A 201 10.46 9.34 12.62
N GLN A 202 9.57 9.15 11.66
CA GLN A 202 8.72 7.98 11.54
C GLN A 202 8.64 7.55 10.08
N TYR A 203 8.66 6.25 9.85
CA TYR A 203 8.34 5.66 8.57
C TYR A 203 6.82 5.50 8.43
N GLY A 204 6.18 6.48 7.81
CA GLY A 204 4.76 6.44 7.49
C GLY A 204 4.53 5.76 6.16
N GLN A 205 4.34 4.45 6.15
CA GLN A 205 4.17 3.70 4.91
C GLN A 205 2.77 3.92 4.34
N MET A 206 2.67 4.62 3.21
CA MET A 206 1.46 4.80 2.40
C MET A 206 0.16 4.99 3.24
N THR A 207 -0.85 4.14 3.03
CA THR A 207 -2.15 4.23 3.72
C THR A 207 -2.09 3.98 5.23
N ALA A 208 -1.04 3.34 5.76
CA ALA A 208 -0.83 3.26 7.21
C ALA A 208 -0.60 4.65 7.79
N GLY A 209 0.33 5.41 7.21
CA GLY A 209 0.66 6.76 7.67
C GLY A 209 -0.41 7.81 7.39
N SER A 210 -1.30 7.58 6.43
CA SER A 210 -2.41 8.48 6.09
C SER A 210 -3.74 8.11 6.73
N TYR A 211 -3.79 7.09 7.56
CA TYR A 211 -5.02 6.60 8.20
C TYR A 211 -6.08 6.05 7.21
N MET A 212 -5.68 5.69 6.00
CA MET A 212 -6.58 5.20 4.93
C MET A 212 -6.48 3.70 4.66
N TYR A 213 -5.84 2.93 5.52
CA TYR A 213 -5.78 1.47 5.38
C TYR A 213 -7.14 0.84 5.67
N ILE A 214 -7.66 0.07 4.72
CA ILE A 214 -8.98 -0.60 4.81
C ILE A 214 -8.86 -2.12 4.96
N GLY A 215 -7.70 -2.60 5.36
CA GLY A 215 -7.38 -4.02 5.43
C GLY A 215 -6.88 -4.57 4.08
N PRO A 216 -6.62 -5.88 4.03
CA PRO A 216 -6.00 -6.51 2.87
C PRO A 216 -6.84 -6.49 1.59
N GLN A 217 -8.13 -6.12 1.63
CA GLN A 217 -8.95 -6.03 0.41
C GLN A 217 -8.38 -5.06 -0.64
N GLY A 218 -7.68 -4.00 -0.20
CA GLY A 218 -7.06 -3.04 -1.12
C GLY A 218 -6.01 -3.70 -2.02
N ILE A 219 -5.13 -4.49 -1.43
CA ILE A 219 -4.11 -5.21 -2.18
C ILE A 219 -4.70 -6.43 -2.93
N VAL A 220 -5.78 -7.06 -2.44
CA VAL A 220 -6.49 -8.10 -3.21
C VAL A 220 -6.97 -7.53 -4.53
N HIS A 221 -7.61 -6.35 -4.50
CA HIS A 221 -8.08 -5.67 -5.72
C HIS A 221 -6.90 -5.34 -6.67
N GLY A 222 -5.89 -4.63 -6.17
CA GLY A 222 -4.73 -4.25 -6.99
C GLY A 222 -4.01 -5.45 -7.59
N THR A 223 -3.83 -6.53 -6.82
CA THR A 223 -3.22 -7.77 -7.31
C THR A 223 -4.12 -8.48 -8.34
N THR A 224 -5.44 -8.50 -8.13
CA THR A 224 -6.39 -9.05 -9.11
C THR A 224 -6.29 -8.33 -10.45
N ILE A 225 -6.36 -6.99 -10.45
CA ILE A 225 -6.24 -6.20 -11.68
C ILE A 225 -4.87 -6.40 -12.35
N THR A 226 -3.80 -6.48 -11.55
CA THR A 226 -2.45 -6.77 -12.07
C THR A 226 -2.39 -8.13 -12.76
N ILE A 227 -2.89 -9.20 -12.13
CA ILE A 227 -2.89 -10.56 -12.69
C ILE A 227 -3.76 -10.64 -13.95
N LEU A 228 -4.95 -10.03 -13.95
CA LEU A 228 -5.83 -9.96 -15.13
C LEU A 228 -5.13 -9.30 -16.33
N ASN A 229 -4.51 -8.15 -16.10
CA ASN A 229 -3.79 -7.42 -17.15
C ASN A 229 -2.51 -8.15 -17.60
N ALA A 230 -1.77 -8.79 -16.69
CA ALA A 230 -0.66 -9.67 -17.04
C ALA A 230 -1.12 -10.86 -17.89
N GLY A 231 -2.28 -11.45 -17.56
CA GLY A 231 -2.91 -12.50 -18.34
C GLY A 231 -3.26 -12.06 -19.77
N ARG A 232 -3.83 -10.87 -19.94
CA ARG A 232 -4.09 -10.28 -21.27
C ARG A 232 -2.80 -10.10 -22.07
N LYS A 233 -1.76 -9.60 -21.41
CA LYS A 233 -0.44 -9.38 -22.04
C LYS A 233 0.19 -10.66 -22.55
N ILE A 234 0.27 -11.72 -21.76
CA ILE A 234 0.84 -12.99 -22.21
C ILE A 234 -0.04 -13.73 -23.24
N SER A 235 -1.33 -13.42 -23.28
CA SER A 235 -2.26 -13.98 -24.27
C SER A 235 -2.18 -13.28 -25.61
N SER A 236 -1.92 -11.97 -25.65
CA SER A 236 -1.76 -11.17 -26.86
C SER A 236 -0.38 -11.37 -27.52
N ASN A 237 0.67 -11.68 -26.75
CA ASN A 237 2.02 -11.94 -27.27
C ASN A 237 2.68 -13.16 -26.61
N PRO A 238 2.39 -14.38 -27.05
CA PRO A 238 2.92 -15.61 -26.44
C PRO A 238 4.45 -15.79 -26.54
N ARG A 239 5.15 -14.92 -27.29
CA ARG A 239 6.60 -15.04 -27.56
C ARG A 239 7.45 -13.94 -26.97
N ALA A 240 6.88 -12.98 -26.24
CA ALA A 240 7.68 -11.90 -25.65
C ALA A 240 8.42 -12.42 -24.40
N PRO A 241 9.73 -12.78 -24.48
CA PRO A 241 10.56 -12.68 -23.29
C PRO A 241 10.64 -11.20 -22.93
N SER A 242 10.79 -10.90 -21.68
CA SER A 242 11.02 -9.56 -21.15
C SER A 242 12.38 -8.99 -21.65
N ALA A 243 12.49 -8.68 -22.92
CA ALA A 243 13.65 -8.02 -23.51
C ALA A 243 13.25 -6.60 -23.87
N ASP A 244 13.99 -5.66 -23.32
CA ASP A 244 13.92 -4.20 -23.48
C ASP A 244 12.49 -3.60 -23.38
N PRO A 245 12.14 -2.96 -22.25
CA PRO A 245 10.85 -2.29 -22.09
C PRO A 245 10.55 -1.22 -23.17
N ARG A 246 11.57 -0.74 -23.85
CA ARG A 246 11.47 0.26 -24.95
C ARG A 246 11.04 -0.35 -26.28
N ALA A 247 11.34 -1.63 -26.52
CA ALA A 247 10.94 -2.32 -27.74
C ALA A 247 9.45 -2.73 -27.73
N SER A 248 8.84 -2.89 -26.55
CA SER A 248 7.45 -3.31 -26.43
C SER A 248 6.43 -2.19 -26.72
N SER A 249 6.83 -0.92 -26.62
CA SER A 249 5.91 0.22 -26.86
C SER A 249 5.62 0.49 -28.34
N ALA A 250 6.47 0.04 -29.24
CA ALA A 250 6.30 0.27 -30.69
C ALA A 250 5.52 -0.84 -31.42
N ASP A 251 5.64 -2.09 -30.96
CA ASP A 251 5.09 -3.26 -31.67
C ASP A 251 3.74 -3.77 -31.12
N SER A 252 3.27 -3.24 -30.00
CA SER A 252 1.97 -3.62 -29.41
C SER A 252 0.75 -2.95 -30.06
N ARG A 253 0.94 -2.19 -31.14
CA ARG A 253 -0.10 -1.34 -31.77
C ARG A 253 -1.17 -2.09 -32.56
N GLU A 254 -0.97 -3.34 -32.95
CA GLU A 254 -1.93 -4.06 -33.81
C GLU A 254 -2.87 -5.04 -33.10
N GLY A 255 -2.90 -5.11 -31.75
CA GLY A 255 -3.63 -6.18 -31.04
C GLY A 255 -4.71 -5.75 -30.06
N LEU A 256 -4.82 -4.47 -29.67
CA LEU A 256 -5.75 -4.05 -28.60
C LEU A 256 -7.20 -3.80 -29.07
N GLY A 257 -7.48 -3.95 -30.36
CA GLY A 257 -8.82 -3.88 -30.94
C GLY A 257 -9.63 -5.20 -30.85
N GLY A 258 -9.19 -6.17 -30.06
CA GLY A 258 -9.87 -7.46 -29.89
C GLY A 258 -11.13 -7.34 -29.05
N LYS A 259 -12.20 -8.03 -29.51
CA LYS A 259 -13.49 -8.20 -28.83
C LYS A 259 -13.30 -8.43 -27.31
N PRO A 260 -14.19 -7.89 -26.45
CA PRO A 260 -14.14 -8.13 -25.02
C PRO A 260 -14.14 -9.65 -24.78
N SER A 261 -13.01 -10.17 -24.32
CA SER A 261 -12.88 -11.59 -24.01
C SER A 261 -13.65 -11.89 -22.72
N GLN A 262 -14.69 -12.67 -22.80
CA GLN A 262 -15.20 -13.40 -21.67
C GLN A 262 -14.09 -14.35 -21.19
N GLY A 263 -13.47 -14.00 -20.04
CA GLY A 263 -12.40 -14.77 -19.41
C GLY A 263 -11.00 -14.15 -19.59
N SER A 264 -10.25 -14.13 -18.50
CA SER A 264 -8.86 -13.61 -18.46
C SER A 264 -7.83 -14.44 -19.24
N GLY A 265 -8.23 -15.58 -19.82
CA GLY A 265 -7.33 -16.55 -20.43
C GLY A 265 -6.37 -17.25 -19.45
N LEU A 266 -6.63 -17.12 -18.15
CA LEU A 266 -5.75 -17.59 -17.07
C LEU A 266 -6.08 -18.99 -16.55
N GLN A 267 -7.15 -19.63 -17.02
CA GLN A 267 -7.48 -21.00 -16.61
C GLN A 267 -6.33 -21.98 -16.92
N GLY A 268 -5.91 -22.72 -15.90
CA GLY A 268 -4.78 -23.64 -15.98
C GLY A 268 -3.40 -22.96 -16.05
N LYS A 269 -3.32 -21.62 -15.98
CA LYS A 269 -2.08 -20.88 -15.84
C LYS A 269 -1.64 -20.81 -14.39
N LEU A 270 -0.33 -20.92 -14.17
CA LEU A 270 0.29 -20.89 -12.85
C LEU A 270 0.90 -19.50 -12.57
N PHE A 271 0.43 -18.86 -11.52
CA PHE A 271 1.06 -17.71 -10.89
C PHE A 271 1.85 -18.15 -9.66
N LEU A 272 3.15 -17.86 -9.62
CA LEU A 272 4.04 -18.18 -8.50
C LEU A 272 4.53 -16.90 -7.84
N SER A 273 4.38 -16.81 -6.51
CA SER A 273 4.84 -15.67 -5.72
C SER A 273 5.20 -16.06 -4.29
N SER A 274 5.49 -15.09 -3.44
CA SER A 274 5.92 -15.31 -2.05
C SER A 274 5.32 -14.30 -1.09
N GLY A 275 5.23 -14.71 0.18
CA GLY A 275 4.72 -13.92 1.29
C GLY A 275 3.21 -14.09 1.51
N LEU A 276 2.84 -14.35 2.78
CA LEU A 276 1.45 -14.43 3.24
C LEU A 276 1.18 -13.49 4.44
N GLY A 277 2.02 -12.47 4.60
CA GLY A 277 1.91 -11.45 5.63
C GLY A 277 0.70 -10.52 5.48
N GLY A 278 0.82 -9.30 6.00
CA GLY A 278 -0.26 -8.31 6.00
C GLY A 278 -0.73 -7.93 4.60
N MET A 279 0.19 -7.57 3.72
CA MET A 279 -0.11 -7.20 2.33
C MET A 279 -0.03 -8.39 1.37
N SER A 280 1.06 -9.13 1.41
CA SER A 280 1.33 -10.25 0.50
C SER A 280 0.32 -11.39 0.61
N GLY A 281 -0.31 -11.57 1.78
CA GLY A 281 -1.34 -12.58 2.00
C GLY A 281 -2.61 -12.42 1.13
N ALA A 282 -2.71 -11.32 0.41
CA ALA A 282 -3.79 -11.09 -0.56
C ALA A 282 -3.62 -11.85 -1.88
N GLN A 283 -2.40 -12.26 -2.22
CA GLN A 283 -2.07 -12.83 -3.54
C GLN A 283 -2.83 -14.13 -3.88
N PRO A 284 -2.95 -15.12 -2.98
CA PRO A 284 -3.69 -16.34 -3.30
C PRO A 284 -5.16 -16.04 -3.62
N LYS A 285 -5.80 -15.17 -2.82
CA LYS A 285 -7.19 -14.74 -3.07
C LYS A 285 -7.34 -13.99 -4.39
N ALA A 286 -6.39 -13.12 -4.71
CA ALA A 286 -6.38 -12.39 -5.98
C ALA A 286 -6.22 -13.34 -7.18
N GLY A 287 -5.36 -14.36 -7.06
CA GLY A 287 -5.21 -15.40 -8.08
C GLY A 287 -6.50 -16.17 -8.34
N ASN A 288 -7.22 -16.55 -7.28
CA ASN A 288 -8.53 -17.19 -7.40
C ASN A 288 -9.55 -16.30 -8.11
N ILE A 289 -9.63 -15.02 -7.73
CA ILE A 289 -10.56 -14.05 -8.37
C ILE A 289 -10.18 -13.83 -9.84
N ALA A 290 -8.89 -13.78 -10.16
CA ALA A 290 -8.40 -13.65 -11.53
C ALA A 290 -8.57 -14.94 -12.37
N GLY A 291 -8.84 -16.09 -11.74
CA GLY A 291 -9.13 -17.35 -12.42
C GLY A 291 -7.90 -18.19 -12.77
N CYS A 292 -6.81 -18.11 -12.00
CA CYS A 292 -5.59 -18.87 -12.19
C CYS A 292 -5.31 -19.88 -11.06
N ILE A 293 -4.31 -20.74 -11.26
CA ILE A 293 -3.67 -21.49 -10.18
C ILE A 293 -2.66 -20.56 -9.54
N SER A 294 -2.69 -20.34 -8.21
CA SER A 294 -1.69 -19.57 -7.51
C SER A 294 -0.93 -20.41 -6.49
N VAL A 295 0.41 -20.31 -6.51
CA VAL A 295 1.29 -20.89 -5.51
C VAL A 295 2.00 -19.76 -4.79
N VAL A 296 1.93 -19.76 -3.45
CA VAL A 296 2.57 -18.74 -2.62
C VAL A 296 3.39 -19.41 -1.51
N ALA A 297 4.70 -19.15 -1.49
CA ALA A 297 5.59 -19.63 -0.43
C ALA A 297 5.62 -18.66 0.75
N GLU A 298 5.64 -19.19 1.98
CA GLU A 298 5.72 -18.43 3.23
C GLU A 298 6.53 -19.20 4.27
N VAL A 299 7.51 -18.55 4.86
CA VAL A 299 8.37 -19.18 5.90
C VAL A 299 7.70 -19.17 7.28
N ASN A 300 6.72 -18.32 7.50
CA ASN A 300 5.99 -18.21 8.75
C ASN A 300 4.70 -19.03 8.71
N GLU A 301 4.73 -20.18 9.35
CA GLU A 301 3.56 -21.08 9.42
C GLU A 301 2.31 -20.42 10.01
N LEU A 302 2.46 -19.50 10.98
CA LEU A 302 1.32 -18.78 11.56
C LEU A 302 0.64 -17.89 10.52
N ALA A 303 1.41 -17.26 9.63
CA ALA A 303 0.85 -16.45 8.54
C ALA A 303 0.08 -17.34 7.55
N THR A 304 0.66 -18.48 7.15
CA THR A 304 -0.01 -19.46 6.27
C THR A 304 -1.33 -19.95 6.88
N ARG A 305 -1.30 -20.39 8.13
CA ARG A 305 -2.50 -20.88 8.84
C ARG A 305 -3.59 -19.80 8.91
N LYS A 306 -3.23 -18.56 9.27
CA LYS A 306 -4.17 -17.43 9.32
C LYS A 306 -4.86 -17.23 7.97
N ARG A 307 -4.13 -17.30 6.84
CA ARG A 307 -4.72 -17.10 5.51
C ARG A 307 -5.58 -18.28 5.07
N HIS A 308 -5.21 -19.49 5.45
CA HIS A 308 -6.03 -20.66 5.21
C HIS A 308 -7.34 -20.63 6.03
N GLU A 309 -7.29 -20.31 7.32
CA GLU A 309 -8.48 -20.15 8.18
C GLU A 309 -9.43 -19.04 7.69
N GLN A 310 -8.87 -17.98 7.09
CA GLN A 310 -9.64 -16.91 6.49
C GLN A 310 -10.27 -17.28 5.12
N GLY A 311 -9.96 -18.45 4.57
CA GLY A 311 -10.39 -18.87 3.24
C GLY A 311 -9.75 -18.05 2.11
N TRP A 312 -8.54 -17.58 2.32
CA TRP A 312 -7.76 -16.85 1.32
C TRP A 312 -6.72 -17.73 0.63
N VAL A 313 -6.35 -18.83 1.27
CA VAL A 313 -5.61 -19.96 0.73
C VAL A 313 -6.53 -21.15 0.81
N ASP A 314 -6.69 -21.89 -0.30
CA ASP A 314 -7.56 -23.07 -0.36
C ASP A 314 -6.87 -24.30 0.21
N GLU A 315 -5.58 -24.48 -0.08
CA GLU A 315 -4.83 -25.69 0.25
C GLU A 315 -3.42 -25.35 0.76
N VAL A 316 -2.88 -26.18 1.66
CA VAL A 316 -1.49 -26.07 2.13
C VAL A 316 -0.75 -27.36 1.74
N ALA A 317 0.32 -27.21 0.95
CA ALA A 317 1.16 -28.33 0.55
C ALA A 317 2.06 -28.78 1.71
N THR A 318 2.19 -30.09 1.91
CA THR A 318 2.99 -30.68 2.99
C THR A 318 4.49 -30.62 2.72
N ASP A 319 4.87 -30.71 1.45
CA ASP A 319 6.25 -30.68 0.98
C ASP A 319 6.31 -30.31 -0.51
N LEU A 320 7.51 -30.13 -1.06
CA LEU A 320 7.72 -29.75 -2.47
C LEU A 320 7.23 -30.81 -3.47
N LYS A 321 7.29 -32.08 -3.12
CA LYS A 321 6.80 -33.16 -3.98
C LYS A 321 5.28 -33.12 -4.08
N HIS A 322 4.60 -33.05 -2.94
CA HIS A 322 3.14 -32.88 -2.89
C HIS A 322 2.71 -31.61 -3.65
N LEU A 323 3.41 -30.50 -3.46
CA LEU A 323 3.15 -29.25 -4.19
C LEU A 323 3.23 -29.47 -5.71
N SER A 324 4.27 -30.14 -6.18
CA SER A 324 4.47 -30.43 -7.61
C SER A 324 3.38 -31.31 -8.22
N GLU A 325 3.02 -32.36 -7.52
CA GLU A 325 1.95 -33.28 -7.94
C GLU A 325 0.61 -32.55 -8.01
N ARG A 326 0.30 -31.74 -6.99
CA ARG A 326 -0.94 -30.98 -6.92
C ARG A 326 -1.03 -29.90 -8.00
N VAL A 327 0.07 -29.19 -8.29
CA VAL A 327 0.14 -28.19 -9.37
C VAL A 327 -0.08 -28.87 -10.74
N ARG A 328 0.54 -30.01 -11.01
CA ARG A 328 0.32 -30.76 -12.26
C ARG A 328 -1.13 -31.15 -12.43
N GLN A 329 -1.77 -31.67 -11.37
CA GLN A 329 -3.19 -32.00 -11.37
C GLN A 329 -4.06 -30.77 -11.67
N ALA A 330 -3.82 -29.66 -10.96
CA ALA A 330 -4.57 -28.41 -11.15
C ALA A 330 -4.42 -27.86 -12.60
N LYS A 331 -3.21 -27.93 -13.17
CA LYS A 331 -2.97 -27.51 -14.57
C LYS A 331 -3.72 -28.40 -15.55
N THR A 332 -3.71 -29.70 -15.35
CA THR A 332 -4.41 -30.67 -16.21
C THR A 332 -5.91 -30.44 -16.18
N ASN A 333 -6.48 -30.22 -14.99
CA ASN A 333 -7.91 -30.02 -14.79
C ASN A 333 -8.36 -28.56 -15.04
N LYS A 334 -7.40 -27.64 -15.30
CA LYS A 334 -7.66 -26.18 -15.42
C LYS A 334 -8.39 -25.61 -14.21
N GLU A 335 -8.01 -26.05 -13.03
CA GLU A 335 -8.61 -25.63 -11.78
C GLU A 335 -8.29 -24.14 -11.46
N ILE A 336 -9.15 -23.54 -10.65
CA ILE A 336 -8.89 -22.28 -9.98
C ILE A 336 -8.65 -22.62 -8.51
N VAL A 337 -7.39 -22.51 -8.06
CA VAL A 337 -7.00 -22.95 -6.72
C VAL A 337 -5.78 -22.18 -6.24
N SER A 338 -5.76 -21.85 -4.95
CA SER A 338 -4.60 -21.28 -4.29
C SER A 338 -3.96 -22.26 -3.34
N ILE A 339 -2.64 -22.45 -3.48
CA ILE A 339 -1.85 -23.42 -2.73
C ILE A 339 -0.74 -22.68 -2.01
N ALA A 340 -0.70 -22.75 -0.69
CA ALA A 340 0.43 -22.27 0.09
C ALA A 340 1.48 -23.37 0.28
N TYR A 341 2.74 -22.97 0.36
CA TYR A 341 3.85 -23.82 0.75
C TYR A 341 4.56 -23.22 1.95
N ASN A 342 4.66 -23.96 3.05
CA ASN A 342 5.43 -23.53 4.23
C ASN A 342 6.92 -23.76 3.99
N GLY A 343 7.62 -22.73 3.53
CA GLY A 343 9.04 -22.79 3.22
C GLY A 343 9.50 -21.59 2.40
N ASN A 344 10.75 -21.64 1.99
CA ASN A 344 11.36 -20.54 1.25
C ASN A 344 10.97 -20.57 -0.23
N ILE A 345 10.72 -19.39 -0.80
CA ILE A 345 10.37 -19.24 -2.23
C ILE A 345 11.51 -19.70 -3.16
N VAL A 346 12.76 -19.57 -2.72
CA VAL A 346 13.93 -20.04 -3.50
C VAL A 346 13.82 -21.52 -3.77
N ASP A 347 13.45 -22.30 -2.74
CA ASP A 347 13.33 -23.76 -2.87
C ASP A 347 12.22 -24.14 -3.85
N VAL A 348 11.12 -23.37 -3.90
CA VAL A 348 10.03 -23.60 -4.86
C VAL A 348 10.47 -23.32 -6.29
N TRP A 349 11.14 -22.17 -6.52
CA TRP A 349 11.65 -21.81 -7.86
C TRP A 349 12.63 -22.86 -8.37
N GLU A 350 13.62 -23.26 -7.55
CA GLU A 350 14.63 -24.26 -7.90
C GLU A 350 13.99 -25.64 -8.14
N HIS A 351 13.02 -26.03 -7.29
CA HIS A 351 12.33 -27.30 -7.42
C HIS A 351 11.48 -27.36 -8.70
N PHE A 352 10.74 -26.31 -9.01
CA PHE A 352 9.93 -26.25 -10.25
C PHE A 352 10.82 -26.21 -11.51
N ASP A 353 11.99 -25.60 -11.44
CA ASP A 353 12.97 -25.63 -12.54
C ASP A 353 13.46 -27.05 -12.79
N LYS A 354 13.85 -27.78 -11.72
CA LYS A 354 14.30 -29.18 -11.76
C LYS A 354 13.22 -30.13 -12.27
N GLU A 355 11.98 -29.97 -11.79
CA GLU A 355 10.83 -30.81 -12.15
C GLU A 355 10.18 -30.38 -13.48
N ASN A 356 10.74 -29.41 -14.16
CA ASN A 356 10.25 -28.83 -15.42
C ASN A 356 8.77 -28.41 -15.36
N ILE A 357 8.34 -27.83 -14.21
CA ILE A 357 7.00 -27.29 -14.06
C ILE A 357 6.98 -25.87 -14.63
N LYS A 358 6.16 -25.66 -15.66
CA LYS A 358 6.02 -24.34 -16.27
C LYS A 358 5.29 -23.39 -15.34
N VAL A 359 5.96 -22.31 -14.92
CA VAL A 359 5.38 -21.11 -14.32
C VAL A 359 4.99 -20.16 -15.45
N ASP A 360 3.73 -19.69 -15.47
CA ASP A 360 3.26 -18.79 -16.53
C ASP A 360 3.49 -17.33 -16.13
N LEU A 361 3.14 -16.96 -14.88
CA LEU A 361 3.36 -15.64 -14.27
C LEU A 361 4.20 -15.80 -13.01
N GLY A 362 5.19 -14.95 -12.81
CA GLY A 362 6.02 -14.94 -11.60
C GLY A 362 6.15 -13.57 -10.99
N SER A 363 6.18 -13.51 -9.65
CA SER A 363 6.44 -12.28 -8.91
C SER A 363 7.03 -12.58 -7.52
N ASP A 364 7.26 -11.53 -6.72
CA ASP A 364 7.66 -11.62 -5.31
C ASP A 364 7.00 -10.50 -4.52
N GLN A 365 6.44 -10.81 -3.34
CA GLN A 365 5.86 -9.82 -2.43
C GLN A 365 6.38 -9.95 -0.99
N THR A 366 7.57 -10.49 -0.80
CA THR A 366 8.27 -10.36 0.48
C THR A 366 8.61 -8.88 0.77
N SER A 367 8.83 -8.53 2.03
CA SER A 367 9.05 -7.12 2.41
C SER A 367 10.50 -6.66 2.19
N LEU A 368 11.02 -6.81 0.96
CA LEU A 368 12.41 -6.48 0.59
C LEU A 368 12.77 -5.00 0.66
N HIS A 369 11.79 -4.11 0.81
CA HIS A 369 12.04 -2.72 1.21
C HIS A 369 12.62 -2.61 2.63
N ASN A 370 12.59 -3.69 3.41
CA ASN A 370 13.16 -3.77 4.75
C ASN A 370 13.81 -5.15 5.00
N PRO A 371 14.79 -5.57 4.15
CA PRO A 371 15.28 -6.95 4.16
C PRO A 371 15.99 -7.34 5.45
N TRP A 372 16.66 -6.37 6.11
CA TRP A 372 17.52 -6.62 7.27
C TRP A 372 16.76 -6.68 8.60
N ALA A 373 15.47 -6.42 8.60
CA ALA A 373 14.64 -6.44 9.80
C ALA A 373 13.45 -7.41 9.65
N GLY A 374 13.69 -8.58 9.04
CA GLY A 374 12.70 -9.63 8.89
C GLY A 374 11.78 -9.46 7.66
N GLY A 375 12.19 -8.63 6.71
CA GLY A 375 11.45 -8.47 5.45
C GLY A 375 11.68 -9.61 4.46
N TYR A 376 12.82 -10.29 4.56
CA TYR A 376 13.16 -11.47 3.78
C TYR A 376 13.99 -12.43 4.62
N TYR A 377 13.69 -13.72 4.58
CA TYR A 377 14.41 -14.75 5.32
C TYR A 377 15.25 -15.62 4.38
N PRO A 378 16.51 -15.94 4.75
CA PRO A 378 17.40 -16.68 3.89
C PRO A 378 16.95 -18.16 3.70
N ALA A 379 17.17 -18.69 2.51
CA ALA A 379 16.93 -20.10 2.24
C ALA A 379 17.94 -21.00 2.99
N GLY A 380 17.47 -22.19 3.38
CA GLY A 380 18.30 -23.15 4.13
C GLY A 380 18.41 -22.86 5.62
N THR A 381 17.62 -21.94 6.16
CA THR A 381 17.50 -21.67 7.61
C THR A 381 16.05 -21.75 8.03
N SER A 382 15.80 -22.19 9.27
CA SER A 382 14.48 -22.06 9.87
C SER A 382 14.15 -20.59 10.21
N LEU A 383 12.88 -20.28 10.37
CA LEU A 383 12.44 -18.94 10.78
C LEU A 383 13.06 -18.53 12.14
N ALA A 384 13.12 -19.46 13.10
CA ALA A 384 13.67 -19.21 14.43
C ALA A 384 15.18 -18.92 14.36
N GLU A 385 15.96 -19.73 13.64
CA GLU A 385 17.39 -19.50 13.44
C GLU A 385 17.67 -18.17 12.75
N ALA A 386 16.88 -17.83 11.73
CA ALA A 386 17.02 -16.55 11.01
C ALA A 386 16.69 -15.35 11.92
N GLN A 387 15.65 -15.45 12.75
CA GLN A 387 15.29 -14.40 13.72
C GLN A 387 16.35 -14.21 14.79
N GLU A 388 16.93 -15.30 15.31
CA GLU A 388 18.05 -15.23 16.24
C GLU A 388 19.27 -14.59 15.59
N MET A 389 19.62 -15.02 14.36
CA MET A 389 20.77 -14.51 13.62
C MET A 389 20.64 -13.01 13.32
N MET A 390 19.45 -12.48 13.03
CA MET A 390 19.25 -11.04 12.83
C MET A 390 19.74 -10.21 13.99
N SER A 391 19.66 -10.71 15.22
CA SER A 391 20.09 -9.99 16.42
C SER A 391 21.49 -10.36 16.87
N SER A 392 21.90 -11.63 16.75
CA SER A 392 23.19 -12.14 17.25
C SER A 392 24.35 -11.98 16.24
N ASP A 393 24.07 -12.15 14.94
CA ASP A 393 25.03 -11.98 13.85
C ASP A 393 24.39 -11.34 12.60
N PRO A 394 24.08 -10.04 12.63
CA PRO A 394 23.45 -9.33 11.51
C PRO A 394 24.26 -9.40 10.20
N SER A 395 25.59 -9.53 10.30
CA SER A 395 26.46 -9.63 9.12
C SER A 395 26.26 -10.96 8.40
N ARG A 396 26.20 -12.03 9.15
CA ARG A 396 25.92 -13.37 8.61
C ARG A 396 24.51 -13.46 8.03
N PHE A 397 23.53 -12.92 8.75
CA PHE A 397 22.14 -12.83 8.25
C PHE A 397 22.09 -12.13 6.89
N LYS A 398 22.69 -10.94 6.78
CA LYS A 398 22.78 -10.18 5.54
C LYS A 398 23.42 -10.99 4.40
N GLN A 399 24.53 -11.66 4.66
CA GLN A 399 25.23 -12.49 3.67
C GLN A 399 24.32 -13.62 3.13
N LEU A 400 23.60 -14.31 4.01
CA LEU A 400 22.70 -15.40 3.62
C LEU A 400 21.48 -14.91 2.83
N VAL A 401 20.92 -13.76 3.21
CA VAL A 401 19.86 -13.10 2.44
C VAL A 401 20.35 -12.77 1.02
N GLN A 402 21.53 -12.15 0.90
CA GLN A 402 22.12 -11.82 -0.41
C GLN A 402 22.37 -13.07 -1.27
N GLN A 403 22.89 -14.16 -0.69
CA GLN A 403 23.05 -15.44 -1.39
C GLN A 403 21.70 -15.99 -1.87
N SER A 404 20.67 -15.89 -1.05
CA SER A 404 19.32 -16.37 -1.39
C SER A 404 18.70 -15.56 -2.53
N LEU A 405 18.87 -14.24 -2.52
CA LEU A 405 18.43 -13.35 -3.60
C LEU A 405 19.12 -13.70 -4.93
N CYS A 406 20.42 -13.99 -4.91
CA CYS A 406 21.15 -14.43 -6.11
C CYS A 406 20.62 -15.78 -6.64
N ARG A 407 20.33 -16.75 -5.76
CA ARG A 407 19.76 -18.04 -6.13
C ARG A 407 18.35 -17.87 -6.73
N GLN A 408 17.50 -17.06 -6.10
CA GLN A 408 16.15 -16.78 -6.59
C GLN A 408 16.20 -16.13 -7.96
N ALA A 409 17.04 -15.13 -8.16
CA ALA A 409 17.24 -14.47 -9.46
C ALA A 409 17.72 -15.43 -10.54
N ALA A 410 18.67 -16.32 -10.22
CA ALA A 410 19.16 -17.32 -11.16
C ALA A 410 18.06 -18.30 -11.61
N SER A 411 17.23 -18.76 -10.67
CA SER A 411 16.08 -19.62 -10.99
C SER A 411 15.03 -18.88 -11.83
N ILE A 412 14.71 -17.62 -11.49
CA ILE A 412 13.81 -16.78 -12.29
C ILE A 412 14.35 -16.62 -13.72
N ASN A 413 15.65 -16.38 -13.88
CA ASN A 413 16.29 -16.29 -15.19
C ASN A 413 16.11 -17.59 -16.02
N ASN A 414 16.22 -18.78 -15.37
CA ASN A 414 16.00 -20.05 -16.03
C ASN A 414 14.54 -20.24 -16.46
N HIS A 415 13.60 -19.92 -15.59
CA HIS A 415 12.16 -19.97 -15.88
C HIS A 415 11.77 -18.98 -16.99
N SER A 416 12.33 -17.79 -17.00
CA SER A 416 12.09 -16.79 -18.02
C SER A 416 12.54 -17.26 -19.42
N LYS A 417 13.69 -17.94 -19.52
CA LYS A 417 14.14 -18.59 -20.77
C LYS A 417 13.14 -19.64 -21.27
N LYS A 418 12.33 -20.22 -20.38
CA LYS A 418 11.26 -21.18 -20.70
C LYS A 418 9.90 -20.51 -20.93
N GLY A 419 9.84 -19.15 -20.92
CA GLY A 419 8.65 -18.36 -21.24
C GLY A 419 7.81 -17.96 -20.03
N THR A 420 8.38 -17.91 -18.83
CA THR A 420 7.74 -17.28 -17.67
C THR A 420 7.79 -15.76 -17.82
N TYR A 421 6.65 -15.09 -17.64
CA TYR A 421 6.58 -13.65 -17.51
C TYR A 421 6.75 -13.26 -16.04
N PHE A 422 7.91 -12.71 -15.69
CA PHE A 422 8.22 -12.24 -14.34
C PHE A 422 8.11 -10.72 -14.25
N PHE A 423 7.54 -10.21 -13.17
CA PHE A 423 7.48 -8.78 -12.85
C PHE A 423 7.71 -8.54 -11.35
N ASP A 424 8.44 -7.47 -11.03
CA ASP A 424 8.60 -7.00 -9.65
C ASP A 424 7.28 -6.37 -9.19
N TYR A 425 6.78 -6.78 -8.03
CA TYR A 425 5.53 -6.23 -7.49
C TYR A 425 5.72 -4.91 -6.71
N GLY A 426 6.87 -4.26 -6.84
CA GLY A 426 7.17 -3.00 -6.16
C GLY A 426 7.53 -3.19 -4.69
N ASN A 427 8.14 -4.33 -4.36
CA ASN A 427 8.63 -4.68 -3.03
C ASN A 427 10.15 -4.56 -2.90
N ALA A 428 10.81 -3.97 -3.89
CA ALA A 428 12.27 -3.82 -4.01
C ALA A 428 13.03 -5.13 -4.32
N PHE A 429 12.39 -6.18 -4.83
CA PHE A 429 13.08 -7.43 -5.16
C PHE A 429 14.22 -7.22 -6.17
N LEU A 430 13.95 -6.57 -7.31
CA LEU A 430 14.98 -6.32 -8.32
C LEU A 430 16.11 -5.43 -7.80
N LEU A 431 15.77 -4.41 -7.01
CA LEU A 431 16.73 -3.50 -6.42
C LEU A 431 17.66 -4.21 -5.43
N GLU A 432 17.12 -5.01 -4.52
CA GLU A 432 17.92 -5.74 -3.54
C GLU A 432 18.67 -6.92 -4.14
N ALA A 433 18.12 -7.60 -5.14
CA ALA A 433 18.84 -8.61 -5.92
C ALA A 433 20.05 -8.01 -6.66
N SER A 434 19.87 -6.83 -7.27
CA SER A 434 20.98 -6.08 -7.89
C SER A 434 22.06 -5.69 -6.87
N ARG A 435 21.67 -5.16 -5.71
CA ARG A 435 22.58 -4.84 -4.60
C ARG A 435 23.31 -6.06 -4.05
N ALA A 436 22.70 -7.24 -4.15
CA ALA A 436 23.33 -8.52 -3.80
C ALA A 436 24.31 -9.05 -4.87
N GLY A 437 24.37 -8.43 -6.05
CA GLY A 437 25.21 -8.86 -7.17
C GLY A 437 24.59 -9.93 -8.07
N ALA A 438 23.27 -10.12 -8.02
CA ALA A 438 22.57 -11.06 -8.90
C ALA A 438 22.59 -10.59 -10.37
N ASP A 439 22.58 -11.53 -11.31
CA ASP A 439 22.43 -11.27 -12.75
C ASP A 439 20.98 -10.89 -13.09
N ILE A 440 20.63 -9.66 -12.79
CA ILE A 440 19.27 -9.12 -12.88
C ILE A 440 19.19 -7.81 -13.68
N MET A 441 20.34 -7.26 -14.08
CA MET A 441 20.39 -6.05 -14.89
C MET A 441 20.16 -6.37 -16.37
N ALA A 442 19.60 -5.42 -17.09
CA ALA A 442 19.54 -5.44 -18.55
C ALA A 442 20.94 -5.22 -19.17
N ALA A 443 21.06 -5.42 -20.47
CA ALA A 443 22.33 -5.28 -21.19
C ALA A 443 22.93 -3.86 -21.13
N ASP A 444 22.09 -2.84 -20.87
CA ASP A 444 22.53 -1.44 -20.71
C ASP A 444 23.18 -1.15 -19.35
N GLY A 445 23.12 -2.10 -18.40
CA GLY A 445 23.68 -1.95 -17.04
C GLY A 445 22.98 -0.89 -16.17
N ILE A 446 21.91 -0.28 -16.66
CA ILE A 446 21.16 0.80 -16.00
C ILE A 446 19.78 0.32 -15.57
N ASN A 447 19.06 -0.34 -16.47
CA ASN A 447 17.72 -0.84 -16.20
C ASN A 447 17.76 -2.28 -15.71
N PHE A 448 16.66 -2.71 -15.04
CA PHE A 448 16.49 -4.11 -14.68
C PHE A 448 16.07 -4.96 -15.89
N ARG A 449 16.44 -6.24 -15.88
CA ARG A 449 16.05 -7.23 -16.91
C ARG A 449 14.54 -7.46 -16.94
N TYR A 450 13.90 -7.38 -15.79
CA TYR A 450 12.45 -7.56 -15.63
C TYR A 450 11.79 -6.22 -15.30
N PRO A 451 10.57 -5.98 -15.78
CA PRO A 451 9.84 -4.77 -15.44
C PRO A 451 9.28 -4.84 -14.00
N SER A 452 9.00 -3.68 -13.42
CA SER A 452 8.05 -3.61 -12.32
C SER A 452 6.61 -3.77 -12.86
N TYR A 453 5.70 -4.20 -11.99
CA TYR A 453 4.28 -4.33 -12.38
C TYR A 453 3.66 -3.00 -12.83
N VAL A 454 4.15 -1.86 -12.33
CA VAL A 454 3.69 -0.55 -12.82
C VAL A 454 4.31 -0.23 -14.17
N GLN A 455 5.60 -0.51 -14.37
CA GLN A 455 6.28 -0.18 -15.60
C GLN A 455 5.62 -0.77 -16.85
N ASP A 456 5.14 -2.00 -16.74
CA ASP A 456 4.74 -2.77 -17.93
C ASP A 456 3.26 -3.23 -17.88
N ILE A 457 2.59 -3.15 -16.72
CA ILE A 457 1.20 -3.56 -16.56
C ILE A 457 0.34 -2.38 -16.12
N MET A 458 0.49 -1.93 -14.87
CA MET A 458 -0.44 -0.96 -14.30
C MET A 458 -0.25 0.46 -14.84
N GLY A 459 0.99 0.85 -15.16
CA GLY A 459 1.26 2.15 -15.79
C GLY A 459 0.54 2.28 -17.14
N PRO A 460 0.94 1.49 -18.17
CA PRO A 460 0.38 1.63 -19.50
C PRO A 460 -1.06 1.15 -19.66
N MET A 461 -1.59 0.30 -18.76
CA MET A 461 -2.94 -0.25 -18.87
C MET A 461 -3.98 0.40 -17.94
N CYS A 462 -3.54 1.11 -16.89
CA CYS A 462 -4.42 1.74 -15.90
C CYS A 462 -4.05 3.20 -15.64
N PHE A 463 -2.86 3.48 -15.09
CA PHE A 463 -2.51 4.81 -14.57
C PHE A 463 -2.40 5.86 -15.68
N ASP A 464 -1.87 5.51 -16.84
CA ASP A 464 -1.78 6.43 -17.99
C ASP A 464 -3.18 6.87 -18.47
N TYR A 465 -4.20 6.04 -18.23
CA TYR A 465 -5.59 6.39 -18.53
C TYR A 465 -6.34 7.02 -17.35
N GLY A 466 -5.67 7.25 -16.22
CA GLY A 466 -6.25 7.85 -15.03
C GLY A 466 -6.95 6.86 -14.09
N PHE A 467 -6.96 5.56 -14.42
CA PHE A 467 -7.55 4.54 -13.55
C PHE A 467 -6.59 4.20 -12.43
N GLY A 468 -7.03 4.47 -11.20
CA GLY A 468 -6.29 4.16 -9.99
C GLY A 468 -7.21 3.85 -8.83
N PRO A 469 -6.64 3.37 -7.69
CA PRO A 469 -7.41 2.92 -6.54
C PRO A 469 -8.21 4.06 -5.92
N PHE A 470 -9.51 3.85 -5.83
CA PHE A 470 -10.47 4.69 -5.16
C PHE A 470 -11.20 3.87 -4.11
N ARG A 471 -11.24 4.34 -2.87
CA ARG A 471 -11.79 3.59 -1.74
C ARG A 471 -12.73 4.42 -0.90
N TRP A 472 -13.65 3.72 -0.21
CA TRP A 472 -14.57 4.36 0.73
C TRP A 472 -14.82 3.51 1.97
N VAL A 473 -15.23 4.18 3.04
CA VAL A 473 -15.57 3.59 4.32
C VAL A 473 -16.91 4.16 4.79
N CYS A 474 -17.88 3.28 5.06
CA CYS A 474 -19.16 3.65 5.64
C CYS A 474 -18.98 3.86 7.16
N THR A 475 -19.14 5.10 7.63
CA THR A 475 -18.86 5.46 9.03
C THR A 475 -19.90 4.99 10.02
N SER A 476 -21.05 4.54 9.55
CA SER A 476 -22.11 3.93 10.40
C SER A 476 -21.73 2.54 10.94
N GLY A 477 -20.77 1.87 10.29
CA GLY A 477 -20.44 0.47 10.56
C GLY A 477 -21.50 -0.55 10.12
N LYS A 478 -22.58 -0.12 9.42
CA LYS A 478 -23.67 -0.97 8.97
C LYS A 478 -23.36 -1.64 7.64
N GLN A 479 -23.75 -2.92 7.50
CA GLN A 479 -23.59 -3.66 6.26
C GLN A 479 -24.50 -3.12 5.16
N GLU A 480 -25.70 -2.66 5.51
CA GLU A 480 -26.68 -2.10 4.61
C GLU A 480 -26.13 -0.87 3.88
N ASP A 481 -25.39 0.00 4.57
CA ASP A 481 -24.76 1.18 3.96
C ASP A 481 -23.70 0.77 2.93
N LEU A 482 -22.92 -0.28 3.23
CA LEU A 482 -21.96 -0.81 2.27
C LEU A 482 -22.65 -1.43 1.05
N ASP A 483 -23.72 -2.20 1.25
CA ASP A 483 -24.47 -2.81 0.15
C ASP A 483 -25.09 -1.73 -0.76
N ILE A 484 -25.58 -0.63 -0.19
CA ILE A 484 -26.11 0.52 -0.96
C ILE A 484 -24.99 1.24 -1.71
N THR A 485 -23.85 1.48 -1.08
CA THR A 485 -22.72 2.15 -1.76
C THR A 485 -22.12 1.27 -2.87
N ASP A 486 -22.04 -0.04 -2.68
CA ASP A 486 -21.64 -0.97 -3.73
C ASP A 486 -22.59 -0.89 -4.94
N GLN A 487 -23.90 -0.86 -4.71
CA GLN A 487 -24.90 -0.74 -5.80
C GLN A 487 -24.80 0.61 -6.52
N LEU A 488 -24.65 1.72 -5.80
CA LEU A 488 -24.47 3.04 -6.41
C LEU A 488 -23.19 3.11 -7.26
N ALA A 489 -22.11 2.49 -6.81
CA ALA A 489 -20.88 2.41 -7.59
C ALA A 489 -21.08 1.56 -8.86
N LEU A 490 -21.78 0.43 -8.77
CA LEU A 490 -22.14 -0.40 -9.93
C LEU A 490 -22.95 0.38 -10.95
N ASP A 491 -24.00 1.09 -10.52
CA ASP A 491 -24.87 1.86 -11.41
C ASP A 491 -24.04 2.90 -12.21
N VAL A 492 -23.12 3.59 -11.54
CA VAL A 492 -22.22 4.56 -12.18
C VAL A 492 -21.28 3.90 -13.19
N LEU A 493 -20.64 2.77 -12.83
CA LEU A 493 -19.72 2.07 -13.72
C LEU A 493 -20.43 1.46 -14.94
N GLU A 494 -21.61 0.87 -14.75
CA GLU A 494 -22.40 0.30 -15.83
C GLU A 494 -22.90 1.38 -16.81
N GLU A 495 -23.27 2.57 -16.32
CA GLU A 495 -23.60 3.70 -17.18
C GLU A 495 -22.38 4.22 -17.94
N ALA A 496 -21.27 4.41 -17.25
CA ALA A 496 -20.01 4.85 -17.87
C ALA A 496 -19.53 3.89 -18.97
N LYS A 497 -19.70 2.58 -18.79
CA LYS A 497 -19.29 1.56 -19.76
C LYS A 497 -20.02 1.66 -21.11
N LYS A 498 -21.24 2.17 -21.13
CA LYS A 498 -22.05 2.28 -22.37
C LYS A 498 -21.42 3.22 -23.41
N THR A 499 -20.71 4.24 -22.95
CA THR A 499 -20.10 5.29 -23.79
C THR A 499 -18.58 5.33 -23.72
N ALA A 500 -17.98 4.41 -22.98
CA ALA A 500 -16.54 4.38 -22.78
C ALA A 500 -15.78 4.09 -24.06
N ALA A 501 -14.64 4.76 -24.24
CA ALA A 501 -13.72 4.48 -25.32
C ALA A 501 -13.20 3.02 -25.25
N PRO A 502 -12.93 2.36 -26.39
CA PRO A 502 -12.52 0.95 -26.41
C PRO A 502 -11.32 0.62 -25.54
N ASP A 503 -10.36 1.55 -25.43
CA ASP A 503 -9.11 1.41 -24.67
C ASP A 503 -9.30 1.34 -23.14
N ILE A 504 -10.45 1.78 -22.61
CA ILE A 504 -10.75 1.77 -21.17
C ILE A 504 -11.92 0.84 -20.79
N GLN A 505 -12.60 0.22 -21.76
CA GLN A 505 -13.78 -0.62 -21.48
C GLN A 505 -13.46 -1.82 -20.57
N HIS A 506 -12.28 -2.41 -20.72
CA HIS A 506 -11.88 -3.55 -19.90
C HIS A 506 -11.66 -3.15 -18.44
N GLN A 507 -11.17 -1.92 -18.16
CA GLN A 507 -11.05 -1.42 -16.79
C GLN A 507 -12.41 -1.31 -16.10
N LEU A 508 -13.41 -0.78 -16.80
CA LEU A 508 -14.77 -0.69 -16.26
C LEU A 508 -15.37 -2.08 -16.03
N ALA A 509 -15.19 -3.01 -16.99
CA ALA A 509 -15.68 -4.38 -16.86
C ALA A 509 -15.09 -5.10 -15.64
N ASP A 510 -13.76 -5.07 -15.47
CA ASP A 510 -13.06 -5.70 -14.35
C ASP A 510 -13.56 -5.16 -12.99
N ASN A 511 -13.79 -3.85 -12.88
CA ASN A 511 -14.27 -3.23 -11.65
C ASN A 511 -15.76 -3.51 -11.38
N ILE A 512 -16.60 -3.62 -12.40
CA ILE A 512 -17.98 -4.09 -12.30
C ILE A 512 -18.00 -5.53 -11.75
N ASP A 513 -17.22 -6.43 -12.33
CA ASP A 513 -17.16 -7.83 -11.91
C ASP A 513 -16.60 -7.95 -10.48
N TRP A 514 -15.60 -7.14 -10.15
CA TRP A 514 -15.03 -7.05 -8.79
C TRP A 514 -16.11 -6.69 -7.74
N ILE A 515 -16.89 -5.63 -7.96
CA ILE A 515 -17.93 -5.22 -7.00
C ILE A 515 -19.04 -6.26 -6.91
N LYS A 516 -19.50 -6.82 -8.04
CA LYS A 516 -20.51 -7.90 -8.06
C LYS A 516 -20.09 -9.11 -7.25
N ALA A 517 -18.80 -9.48 -7.31
CA ALA A 517 -18.25 -10.61 -6.58
C ALA A 517 -17.85 -10.28 -5.13
N ALA A 518 -17.84 -9.02 -4.71
CA ALA A 518 -17.25 -8.58 -3.44
C ALA A 518 -17.84 -9.29 -2.22
N LYS A 519 -19.18 -9.47 -2.18
CA LYS A 519 -19.87 -10.14 -1.06
C LYS A 519 -19.50 -11.62 -0.98
N ALA A 520 -19.47 -12.33 -2.10
CA ALA A 520 -19.10 -13.75 -2.17
C ALA A 520 -17.63 -13.96 -1.80
N ASN A 521 -16.78 -13.03 -2.18
CA ASN A 521 -15.34 -13.08 -1.89
C ASN A 521 -14.98 -12.68 -0.45
N LYS A 522 -15.93 -12.22 0.36
CA LYS A 522 -15.70 -11.81 1.77
C LYS A 522 -14.52 -10.82 1.89
N LEU A 523 -14.52 -9.78 1.06
CA LEU A 523 -13.39 -8.85 0.93
C LEU A 523 -13.27 -7.85 2.07
N VAL A 524 -14.31 -7.65 2.86
CA VAL A 524 -14.31 -6.69 3.95
C VAL A 524 -13.66 -7.28 5.19
N VAL A 525 -12.60 -6.63 5.65
CA VAL A 525 -11.88 -7.00 6.88
C VAL A 525 -11.78 -5.75 7.76
N GLY A 526 -12.34 -5.80 8.96
CA GLY A 526 -12.32 -4.73 9.96
C GLY A 526 -13.49 -3.76 9.84
N SER A 527 -13.44 -2.80 8.90
CA SER A 527 -14.49 -1.78 8.68
C SER A 527 -15.39 -2.11 7.49
N LYS A 528 -16.52 -1.40 7.38
CA LYS A 528 -17.41 -1.46 6.21
C LYS A 528 -16.85 -0.61 5.08
N ALA A 529 -15.93 -1.18 4.32
CA ALA A 529 -15.12 -0.49 3.33
C ALA A 529 -15.09 -1.24 1.99
N ARG A 530 -14.84 -0.50 0.92
CA ARG A 530 -14.64 -1.02 -0.43
C ARG A 530 -13.55 -0.24 -1.16
N ILE A 531 -13.01 -0.87 -2.20
CA ILE A 531 -12.09 -0.29 -3.18
C ILE A 531 -12.52 -0.72 -4.58
N LEU A 532 -12.26 0.13 -5.56
CA LEU A 532 -12.25 -0.16 -6.99
C LEU A 532 -11.25 0.76 -7.69
N TYR A 533 -11.01 0.56 -8.99
CA TYR A 533 -10.25 1.52 -9.79
C TYR A 533 -11.20 2.36 -10.63
N ALA A 534 -11.01 3.69 -10.55
CA ALA A 534 -11.77 4.65 -11.34
C ALA A 534 -10.89 5.82 -11.76
N ASP A 535 -11.22 6.41 -12.91
CA ASP A 535 -10.67 7.68 -13.39
C ASP A 535 -11.32 8.88 -12.67
N ALA A 536 -10.88 10.10 -13.02
CA ALA A 536 -11.40 11.32 -12.39
C ALA A 536 -12.93 11.42 -12.45
N LYS A 537 -13.51 11.16 -13.62
CA LYS A 537 -14.96 11.23 -13.81
C LYS A 537 -15.68 10.16 -13.00
N GLY A 538 -15.22 8.92 -13.03
CA GLY A 538 -15.78 7.83 -12.26
C GLY A 538 -15.76 8.09 -10.76
N ARG A 539 -14.63 8.59 -10.22
CA ARG A 539 -14.51 8.98 -8.80
C ARG A 539 -15.51 10.08 -8.41
N ILE A 540 -15.65 11.12 -9.24
CA ILE A 540 -16.59 12.22 -9.00
C ILE A 540 -18.05 11.73 -9.05
N ASP A 541 -18.40 10.92 -10.02
CA ASP A 541 -19.78 10.46 -10.20
C ASP A 541 -20.19 9.50 -9.07
N ILE A 542 -19.31 8.56 -8.67
CA ILE A 542 -19.52 7.66 -7.52
C ILE A 542 -19.65 8.48 -6.23
N ALA A 543 -18.70 9.39 -5.95
CA ALA A 543 -18.74 10.23 -4.76
C ALA A 543 -20.00 11.13 -4.72
N SER A 544 -20.45 11.64 -5.87
CA SER A 544 -21.65 12.45 -5.98
C SER A 544 -22.91 11.62 -5.68
N ALA A 545 -22.95 10.37 -6.14
CA ALA A 545 -24.03 9.43 -5.83
C ALA A 545 -24.10 9.12 -4.33
N PHE A 546 -22.94 8.90 -3.69
CA PHE A 546 -22.85 8.69 -2.25
C PHE A 546 -23.32 9.94 -1.48
N ASN A 547 -22.82 11.13 -1.83
CA ASN A 547 -23.20 12.36 -1.16
C ASN A 547 -24.71 12.65 -1.29
N LYS A 548 -25.31 12.30 -2.44
CA LYS A 548 -26.77 12.37 -2.63
C LYS A 548 -27.51 11.37 -1.74
N ALA A 549 -27.03 10.13 -1.65
CA ALA A 549 -27.67 9.09 -0.82
C ALA A 549 -27.61 9.44 0.68
N ILE A 550 -26.52 10.09 1.14
CA ILE A 550 -26.41 10.62 2.49
C ILE A 550 -27.43 11.73 2.74
N ARG A 551 -27.53 12.69 1.81
CA ARG A 551 -28.52 13.79 1.87
C ARG A 551 -29.96 13.25 1.93
N ASP A 552 -30.24 12.23 1.17
CA ASP A 552 -31.56 11.59 1.11
C ASP A 552 -31.85 10.69 2.34
N GLY A 553 -30.92 10.58 3.29
CA GLY A 553 -31.04 9.78 4.51
C GLY A 553 -31.00 8.25 4.28
N ARG A 554 -30.51 7.80 3.13
CA ARG A 554 -30.43 6.38 2.76
C ARG A 554 -29.25 5.66 3.38
N ILE A 555 -28.14 6.37 3.63
CA ILE A 555 -26.90 5.89 4.25
C ILE A 555 -26.36 6.93 5.21
N GLY A 556 -25.48 6.51 6.12
CA GLY A 556 -24.67 7.42 6.94
C GLY A 556 -23.55 8.07 6.15
N ASP A 557 -22.77 8.91 6.84
CA ASP A 557 -21.61 9.57 6.26
C ASP A 557 -20.59 8.58 5.70
N VAL A 558 -19.84 9.01 4.69
CA VAL A 558 -18.85 8.16 4.00
C VAL A 558 -17.50 8.88 3.98
N VAL A 559 -16.42 8.18 4.35
CA VAL A 559 -15.05 8.64 4.13
C VAL A 559 -14.56 8.10 2.80
N LEU A 560 -14.08 9.00 1.95
CA LEU A 560 -13.38 8.67 0.69
C LEU A 560 -11.87 8.76 0.89
N GLY A 561 -11.13 8.02 0.07
CA GLY A 561 -9.70 8.12 -0.08
C GLY A 561 -9.21 7.33 -1.28
N ARG A 562 -7.92 7.19 -1.38
CA ARG A 562 -7.28 6.31 -2.35
C ARG A 562 -6.07 5.61 -1.75
N ASP A 563 -5.52 4.65 -2.44
CA ASP A 563 -4.17 4.18 -2.15
C ASP A 563 -3.16 5.24 -2.60
N HIS A 564 -2.03 5.34 -1.92
CA HIS A 564 -0.94 6.21 -2.39
C HIS A 564 -0.32 5.66 -3.68
N HIS A 565 -0.32 4.35 -3.88
CA HIS A 565 -0.08 3.67 -5.13
C HIS A 565 -1.19 4.03 -6.13
N ASP A 566 -1.05 5.15 -6.82
CA ASP A 566 -2.07 5.74 -7.68
C ASP A 566 -1.44 6.51 -8.85
N VAL A 567 -2.30 7.11 -9.66
CA VAL A 567 -1.95 7.93 -10.82
C VAL A 567 -1.05 9.11 -10.45
N SER A 568 -1.31 9.80 -9.33
CA SER A 568 -0.67 11.06 -8.94
C SER A 568 0.09 11.01 -7.62
N GLY A 569 -0.25 10.10 -6.73
CA GLY A 569 0.12 10.21 -5.32
C GLY A 569 1.56 9.82 -5.00
N THR A 570 2.31 9.22 -5.92
CA THR A 570 3.62 8.62 -5.62
C THR A 570 4.62 8.88 -6.72
N ASP A 571 5.75 9.44 -6.34
CA ASP A 571 6.99 9.45 -7.11
C ASP A 571 7.91 8.36 -6.58
N SER A 572 8.11 7.33 -7.38
CA SER A 572 8.94 6.17 -7.08
C SER A 572 9.60 5.65 -8.36
N PRO A 573 10.90 5.83 -8.55
CA PRO A 573 11.60 5.48 -9.80
C PRO A 573 11.53 3.99 -10.14
N TYR A 574 11.34 3.13 -9.13
CA TYR A 574 11.30 1.68 -9.30
C TYR A 574 9.89 1.09 -9.22
N ARG A 575 8.86 1.94 -9.03
CA ARG A 575 7.48 1.49 -8.90
C ARG A 575 6.52 2.39 -9.69
N GLU A 576 5.87 3.41 -9.07
CA GLU A 576 4.78 4.19 -9.67
C GLU A 576 5.23 5.11 -10.80
N THR A 577 6.47 5.58 -10.80
CA THR A 577 7.04 6.38 -11.89
C THR A 577 8.05 5.62 -12.76
N SER A 578 8.08 4.29 -12.65
CA SER A 578 9.01 3.45 -13.40
C SER A 578 8.77 3.45 -14.91
N ASN A 579 7.54 3.77 -15.36
CA ASN A 579 7.19 3.94 -16.76
C ASN A 579 7.32 5.40 -17.28
N ILE A 580 8.05 6.25 -16.55
CA ILE A 580 8.38 7.62 -16.95
C ILE A 580 9.83 7.64 -17.45
N TYR A 581 10.02 7.85 -18.74
CA TYR A 581 11.31 7.63 -19.41
C TYR A 581 12.07 8.90 -19.78
N ASP A 582 11.57 10.08 -19.44
CA ASP A 582 12.22 11.38 -19.71
C ASP A 582 13.31 11.76 -18.68
N GLY A 583 13.61 10.88 -17.75
CA GLY A 583 14.56 11.10 -16.66
C GLY A 583 13.96 11.69 -15.38
N SER A 584 12.76 12.25 -15.44
CA SER A 584 12.11 12.90 -14.30
C SER A 584 11.48 11.93 -13.30
N ARG A 585 11.55 10.61 -13.54
CA ARG A 585 11.13 9.59 -12.57
C ARG A 585 11.84 9.69 -11.21
N TYR A 586 12.98 10.38 -11.16
CA TYR A 586 13.76 10.60 -9.94
C TYR A 586 13.41 11.90 -9.20
N THR A 587 12.39 12.63 -9.63
CA THR A 587 11.89 13.85 -8.97
C THR A 587 10.63 13.55 -8.17
N ALA A 588 10.31 14.37 -7.17
CA ALA A 588 9.16 14.19 -6.28
C ALA A 588 8.10 15.27 -6.46
N ASP A 589 8.17 16.04 -7.55
CA ASP A 589 7.29 17.19 -7.77
C ASP A 589 5.82 16.78 -7.87
N MET A 590 5.51 15.63 -8.50
CA MET A 590 4.13 15.18 -8.67
C MET A 590 3.46 14.90 -7.33
N ALA A 591 4.08 14.13 -6.45
CA ALA A 591 3.53 13.76 -5.15
C ALA A 591 3.38 14.99 -4.23
N ILE A 592 4.36 15.91 -4.25
CA ILE A 592 4.32 17.14 -3.46
C ILE A 592 3.19 18.05 -3.96
N HIS A 593 3.11 18.32 -5.26
CA HIS A 593 2.03 19.13 -5.86
C HIS A 593 0.65 18.51 -5.67
N ASN A 594 0.57 17.18 -5.68
CA ASN A 594 -0.68 16.48 -5.40
C ASN A 594 -1.22 16.82 -4.00
N VAL A 595 -0.39 16.67 -2.96
CA VAL A 595 -0.79 16.98 -1.57
C VAL A 595 -1.12 18.47 -1.38
N ILE A 596 -0.32 19.38 -1.96
CA ILE A 596 -0.58 20.82 -1.92
C ILE A 596 -1.93 21.11 -2.59
N GLY A 597 -2.15 20.58 -3.78
CA GLY A 597 -3.36 20.84 -4.56
C GLY A 597 -4.63 20.27 -3.93
N ASP A 598 -4.56 19.08 -3.35
CA ASP A 598 -5.68 18.48 -2.61
C ASP A 598 -6.01 19.28 -1.34
N SER A 599 -4.97 19.82 -0.66
CA SER A 599 -5.13 20.60 0.56
C SER A 599 -6.06 21.79 0.38
N PHE A 600 -5.87 22.60 -0.66
CA PHE A 600 -6.71 23.78 -0.86
C PHE A 600 -7.96 23.55 -1.74
N ARG A 601 -8.20 22.30 -2.16
CA ARG A 601 -9.43 21.91 -2.89
C ARG A 601 -10.45 21.15 -2.06
N GLY A 602 -10.18 20.93 -0.78
CA GLY A 602 -11.18 20.46 0.17
C GLY A 602 -10.97 19.07 0.71
N ALA A 603 -9.77 18.50 0.64
CA ALA A 603 -9.43 17.30 1.39
C ALA A 603 -9.69 17.50 2.88
N THR A 604 -10.28 16.53 3.56
CA THR A 604 -10.51 16.61 5.01
C THR A 604 -9.19 16.46 5.78
N TRP A 605 -8.29 15.62 5.30
CA TRP A 605 -6.90 15.58 5.73
C TRP A 605 -6.00 15.16 4.60
N VAL A 606 -4.74 15.52 4.70
CA VAL A 606 -3.70 15.17 3.73
C VAL A 606 -2.46 14.65 4.44
N SER A 607 -1.66 13.88 3.71
CA SER A 607 -0.41 13.34 4.22
C SER A 607 0.64 13.23 3.13
N ILE A 608 1.91 13.39 3.50
CA ILE A 608 3.05 13.11 2.62
C ILE A 608 4.14 12.36 3.41
N HIS A 609 4.74 11.37 2.77
CA HIS A 609 5.68 10.46 3.41
C HIS A 609 6.91 10.23 2.55
N ASN A 610 8.06 10.04 3.19
CA ASN A 610 9.18 9.33 2.61
C ASN A 610 9.07 7.85 2.99
N GLY A 611 9.23 6.97 2.02
CA GLY A 611 9.14 5.53 2.23
C GLY A 611 7.82 4.94 1.74
N GLY A 612 7.88 3.71 1.28
CA GLY A 612 6.75 2.97 0.73
C GLY A 612 7.15 1.56 0.30
N GLY A 613 6.50 0.99 -0.70
CA GLY A 613 6.71 -0.38 -1.17
C GLY A 613 8.11 -0.70 -1.72
N VAL A 614 8.97 0.30 -1.95
CA VAL A 614 10.37 0.12 -2.39
C VAL A 614 11.39 0.61 -1.35
N GLY A 615 10.94 0.97 -0.15
CA GLY A 615 11.82 1.25 0.98
C GLY A 615 11.97 2.73 1.33
N TRP A 616 12.77 2.96 2.36
CA TRP A 616 13.18 4.28 2.81
C TRP A 616 14.12 4.93 1.79
N GLY A 617 13.89 6.23 1.54
CA GLY A 617 14.74 7.01 0.63
C GLY A 617 14.46 6.79 -0.85
N GLU A 618 13.65 5.81 -1.23
CA GLU A 618 13.38 5.41 -2.61
C GLU A 618 12.03 5.92 -3.14
N VAL A 619 11.23 6.58 -2.30
CA VAL A 619 9.87 6.99 -2.66
C VAL A 619 9.37 8.15 -1.81
N ILE A 620 8.72 9.11 -2.49
CA ILE A 620 7.86 10.13 -1.84
C ILE A 620 6.43 9.85 -2.27
N ASN A 621 5.54 9.74 -1.30
CA ASN A 621 4.13 9.45 -1.58
C ASN A 621 3.20 10.26 -0.69
N GLY A 622 2.03 10.56 -1.21
CA GLY A 622 1.00 11.31 -0.51
C GLY A 622 -0.39 10.79 -0.77
N GLY A 623 -1.29 11.16 0.10
CA GLY A 623 -2.70 10.81 0.01
C GLY A 623 -3.59 11.73 0.82
N PHE A 624 -4.88 11.46 0.73
CA PHE A 624 -5.91 12.24 1.40
C PHE A 624 -6.98 11.33 2.00
N GLY A 625 -7.76 11.90 2.91
CA GLY A 625 -9.09 11.44 3.25
C GLY A 625 -10.09 12.57 3.09
N MET A 626 -11.33 12.24 2.71
CA MET A 626 -12.42 13.19 2.53
C MET A 626 -13.71 12.64 3.11
N LEU A 627 -14.33 13.40 4.00
CA LEU A 627 -15.65 13.08 4.54
C LEU A 627 -16.75 13.62 3.62
N LEU A 628 -17.69 12.76 3.25
CA LEU A 628 -18.96 13.14 2.66
C LEU A 628 -20.04 13.10 3.74
N ASP A 629 -20.82 14.17 3.87
CA ASP A 629 -21.84 14.36 4.90
C ASP A 629 -23.20 14.79 4.33
N GLY A 630 -23.38 14.66 3.01
CA GLY A 630 -24.62 15.00 2.30
C GLY A 630 -24.78 16.48 1.97
N THR A 631 -23.88 17.36 2.42
CA THR A 631 -23.99 18.81 2.22
C THR A 631 -23.59 19.24 0.79
N ASP A 632 -24.04 20.43 0.39
CA ASP A 632 -23.60 21.06 -0.87
C ASP A 632 -22.11 21.43 -0.82
N GLU A 633 -21.60 21.70 0.37
CA GLU A 633 -20.19 21.95 0.58
C GLU A 633 -19.36 20.70 0.29
N ALA A 634 -19.73 19.53 0.81
CA ALA A 634 -19.10 18.27 0.47
C ALA A 634 -19.15 18.01 -1.04
N ARG A 635 -20.29 18.33 -1.70
CA ARG A 635 -20.44 18.21 -3.15
C ARG A 635 -19.45 19.11 -3.91
N ARG A 636 -19.27 20.35 -3.48
CA ARG A 636 -18.29 21.28 -4.08
C ARG A 636 -16.87 20.75 -3.94
N ARG A 637 -16.50 20.33 -2.75
CA ARG A 637 -15.15 19.82 -2.43
C ARG A 637 -14.80 18.56 -3.21
N LEU A 638 -15.68 17.56 -3.23
CA LEU A 638 -15.41 16.31 -3.92
C LEU A 638 -15.15 16.53 -5.43
N ARG A 639 -15.93 17.43 -6.08
CA ARG A 639 -15.75 17.71 -7.51
C ARG A 639 -14.39 18.37 -7.78
N ASN A 640 -14.03 19.38 -7.00
CA ASN A 640 -12.79 20.13 -7.22
C ASN A 640 -11.56 19.27 -6.92
N MET A 641 -11.57 18.55 -5.80
CA MET A 641 -10.41 17.82 -5.35
C MET A 641 -10.18 16.53 -6.17
N LEU A 642 -11.21 15.70 -6.37
CA LEU A 642 -11.06 14.45 -7.13
C LEU A 642 -10.73 14.69 -8.59
N HIS A 643 -11.19 15.83 -9.17
CA HIS A 643 -10.80 16.24 -10.50
C HIS A 643 -9.29 16.53 -10.57
N PHE A 644 -8.76 17.30 -9.63
CA PHE A 644 -7.34 17.63 -9.59
C PHE A 644 -6.47 16.42 -9.25
N ASP A 645 -6.84 15.65 -8.24
CA ASP A 645 -6.05 14.52 -7.73
C ASP A 645 -5.62 13.56 -8.85
N VAL A 646 -6.53 13.21 -9.75
CA VAL A 646 -6.21 12.33 -10.89
C VAL A 646 -5.50 13.08 -12.01
N ASN A 647 -6.03 14.25 -12.42
CA ASN A 647 -5.51 14.98 -13.59
C ASN A 647 -4.10 15.53 -13.39
N ASN A 648 -3.66 15.79 -12.15
CA ASN A 648 -2.27 16.10 -11.86
C ASN A 648 -1.32 15.01 -12.35
N GLY A 649 -1.61 13.75 -12.07
CA GLY A 649 -0.81 12.61 -12.52
C GLY A 649 -0.93 12.34 -14.02
N ILE A 650 -2.11 12.51 -14.61
CA ILE A 650 -2.30 12.43 -16.06
C ILE A 650 -1.44 13.49 -16.77
N ALA A 651 -1.47 14.74 -16.31
CA ALA A 651 -0.64 15.82 -16.86
C ALA A 651 0.85 15.48 -16.78
N ARG A 652 1.30 14.98 -15.64
CA ARG A 652 2.68 14.55 -15.41
C ARG A 652 3.12 13.44 -16.37
N ARG A 653 2.30 12.39 -16.52
CA ARG A 653 2.55 11.25 -17.39
C ARG A 653 2.47 11.66 -18.88
N SER A 654 1.52 12.51 -19.21
CA SER A 654 1.38 13.10 -20.54
C SER A 654 2.63 13.89 -20.94
N TRP A 655 3.15 14.76 -20.06
CA TRP A 655 4.37 15.53 -20.32
C TRP A 655 5.59 14.64 -20.52
N ALA A 656 5.63 13.49 -19.85
CA ALA A 656 6.66 12.47 -20.06
C ALA A 656 6.50 11.67 -21.37
N ARG A 657 5.55 12.02 -22.20
CA ARG A 657 5.24 11.39 -23.50
C ARG A 657 4.60 10.01 -23.43
N ASN A 658 3.98 9.64 -22.30
CA ASN A 658 3.16 8.43 -22.21
C ASN A 658 1.90 8.61 -23.07
N GLU A 659 1.77 7.86 -24.15
CA GLU A 659 0.71 8.05 -25.16
C GLU A 659 -0.70 7.91 -24.57
N GLY A 660 -0.93 6.90 -23.70
CA GLY A 660 -2.19 6.73 -22.99
C GLY A 660 -2.58 7.97 -22.17
N ALA A 661 -1.59 8.58 -21.51
CA ALA A 661 -1.81 9.80 -20.71
C ALA A 661 -2.07 11.03 -21.60
N VAL A 662 -1.45 11.13 -22.75
CA VAL A 662 -1.76 12.18 -23.74
C VAL A 662 -3.21 12.05 -24.22
N ALA A 663 -3.67 10.83 -24.52
CA ALA A 663 -5.06 10.58 -24.90
C ALA A 663 -6.04 10.89 -23.75
N ALA A 664 -5.69 10.48 -22.51
CA ALA A 664 -6.49 10.77 -21.32
C ALA A 664 -6.57 12.27 -21.02
N ALA A 665 -5.45 13.00 -21.15
CA ALA A 665 -5.42 14.45 -20.97
C ALA A 665 -6.31 15.19 -21.99
N LYS A 666 -6.29 14.76 -23.26
CA LYS A 666 -7.19 15.31 -24.29
C LYS A 666 -8.65 15.08 -23.92
N ARG A 667 -9.04 13.84 -23.57
CA ARG A 667 -10.42 13.55 -23.13
C ARG A 667 -10.82 14.39 -21.90
N ALA A 668 -9.91 14.58 -20.95
CA ALA A 668 -10.19 15.39 -19.75
C ALA A 668 -10.44 16.86 -20.12
N MET A 669 -9.65 17.44 -21.04
CA MET A 669 -9.85 18.80 -21.55
C MET A 669 -11.12 18.94 -22.39
N ASP A 670 -11.52 17.92 -23.15
CA ASP A 670 -12.78 17.93 -23.89
C ASP A 670 -14.00 17.91 -22.95
N ASN A 671 -13.87 17.23 -21.80
CA ASN A 671 -14.93 17.16 -20.80
C ASN A 671 -15.00 18.38 -19.87
N ASP A 672 -13.90 19.11 -19.69
CA ASP A 672 -13.83 20.31 -18.85
C ASP A 672 -13.07 21.43 -19.57
N PRO A 673 -13.81 22.42 -20.13
CA PRO A 673 -13.21 23.55 -20.86
C PRO A 673 -12.26 24.45 -19.99
N GLN A 674 -12.33 24.35 -18.66
CA GLN A 674 -11.45 25.07 -17.75
C GLN A 674 -10.11 24.37 -17.56
N LEU A 675 -10.04 23.05 -17.82
CA LEU A 675 -8.79 22.29 -17.75
C LEU A 675 -7.95 22.57 -19.00
N ARG A 676 -6.71 22.95 -18.80
CA ARG A 676 -5.72 23.12 -19.86
C ARG A 676 -4.42 22.46 -19.47
N VAL A 677 -4.16 21.29 -20.06
CA VAL A 677 -2.93 20.53 -19.87
C VAL A 677 -1.97 20.87 -21.01
N THR A 678 -0.73 21.19 -20.67
CA THR A 678 0.34 21.34 -21.66
C THR A 678 0.71 19.96 -22.19
N LEU A 679 0.49 19.76 -23.48
CA LEU A 679 0.82 18.50 -24.16
C LEU A 679 2.22 18.57 -24.80
N PRO A 680 2.97 17.47 -24.81
CA PRO A 680 4.29 17.41 -25.45
C PRO A 680 4.17 17.35 -26.97
N ASN A 681 5.16 17.90 -27.66
CA ASN A 681 5.41 17.55 -29.04
C ASN A 681 6.37 16.36 -29.10
N PHE A 682 6.07 15.40 -29.96
CA PHE A 682 6.95 14.24 -30.18
C PHE A 682 8.06 14.60 -31.15
N VAL A 683 9.27 14.20 -30.87
CA VAL A 683 10.46 14.41 -31.68
C VAL A 683 10.70 13.15 -32.54
N ASP A 684 11.04 13.34 -33.80
CA ASP A 684 11.49 12.24 -34.67
C ASP A 684 12.93 11.88 -34.27
N ASP A 685 13.15 10.64 -33.85
CA ASP A 685 14.47 10.16 -33.43
C ASP A 685 15.52 10.30 -34.52
N ASN A 686 15.14 10.17 -35.79
CA ASN A 686 16.06 10.37 -36.92
C ASN A 686 16.71 11.77 -36.95
N ILE A 687 16.09 12.77 -36.33
CA ILE A 687 16.67 14.14 -36.27
C ILE A 687 17.84 14.18 -35.29
N ILE A 688 17.83 13.35 -34.27
CA ILE A 688 18.81 13.38 -33.16
C ILE A 688 19.86 12.26 -33.23
N ASP A 689 19.60 11.17 -33.96
CA ASP A 689 20.46 9.98 -34.02
C ASP A 689 21.89 10.27 -34.48
N ASN A 690 22.11 11.32 -35.23
CA ASN A 690 23.42 11.69 -35.81
C ASN A 690 24.03 12.93 -35.14
N LEU A 691 23.52 13.40 -34.01
CA LEU A 691 24.03 14.60 -33.36
C LEU A 691 25.26 14.35 -32.47
N PHE A 692 25.47 13.11 -32.00
CA PHE A 692 26.52 12.72 -31.06
C PHE A 692 27.30 11.48 -31.51
#